data_ebc6faeae668a530e4f4922c38be2d29
#
_entry.id   ebc6faeae668a530e4f4922c38be2d29
#
_cell.length_a   1.000
_cell.length_b   1.000
_cell.length_c   1.000
_cell.angle_alpha   90.00
_cell.angle_beta   90.00
_cell.angle_gamma   90.00
#
_symmetry.space_group_name_H-M   'P 1'
#
loop_
_entity.id
_entity.type
_entity.pdbx_description
1 polymer ?
#
loop_
_entity_poly.entity_id
_entity_poly.type
_entity_poly.pdbx_seq_one_letter_code
_entity_poly.pdbx_strand_id
1 'polypeptide(L)'
;MKFLNPFLLFLLLSSIIFAQEEKHEDADTLGYGMDEVTVVGTRTREKIIDIPYSVFSVEKKELKFGKKVSAKDVLADVPGMFIQNRYGNQDLRISIRGFGTRSNTGIRGVRILQDGIPESEPDGETVLDAIDFTSLGGVEVVKGNLSSLYANAPGGVIDFKTDYQFPENFVTSSNQLGKFGFHQNGFKFGLKNNYNRLFLSYYYRNFEGYRHHSEEYQHLLNSIYEGYLGTRTSITILGNYVDEFSRQPGSLTKEEFDTDPFQANQLAESLDFRRITKKGRVAVKYRTGFGAPDENEVEIIGYGGVKELTKVDNEYYTLSTRYSLGALVRYANRGTIFNKKNIITGGMDYAYQSGPVNQFENIAGNRGISVERSFDDGVSNIGFYFLNHLNIIERKLDLFISSRFDLSSYQRDIYIPYGSKDSSRVYSGFTPKVGVNYKLFPDIALYTSYGLSYDFPALSELENNSLSSNPSYTLNPDIDPQKSDNFELGIKGSIHNRNSEIMKKIFFDVTFFYYKITDEIVPFIINQKTFFRNAAKTKRIGLETGIKTEPFEHVEMTVNYTYTNFKYDSYTTTISSPTGTTMEDYAGNYEPSVPKHIVNFILNYELEMSEDFSALFLWDCDYISKMYVNDANSEQSAGYFYGNVMAGLTFSNEYFGTVFYLGAGNIFDKRYAGFININDFYGRYYETGEPRNIYGGLNLSYKF
;
A
#
# COMPACT_ATOMS: atom_id res chain seq x y z
N MET A 1 0.77 -33.65 15.46
CA MET A 1 0.81 -34.25 14.10
C MET A 1 2.03 -33.66 13.41
N LYS A 2 2.96 -34.52 12.92
CA LYS A 2 4.19 -34.06 12.27
C LYS A 2 3.82 -33.44 10.93
N PHE A 3 4.19 -32.16 10.72
CA PHE A 3 4.02 -31.45 9.47
C PHE A 3 4.73 -32.21 8.34
N LEU A 4 3.97 -32.56 7.31
CA LEU A 4 4.54 -33.04 6.05
C LEU A 4 5.40 -31.91 5.47
N ASN A 5 6.64 -32.26 5.15
CA ASN A 5 7.63 -31.31 4.64
C ASN A 5 7.14 -30.74 3.29
N PRO A 6 6.84 -29.43 3.17
CA PRO A 6 6.31 -28.83 1.94
C PRO A 6 7.25 -28.97 0.73
N PHE A 7 8.51 -29.31 0.99
CA PHE A 7 9.52 -29.56 -0.06
C PHE A 7 9.23 -30.82 -0.88
N LEU A 8 8.53 -31.83 -0.31
CA LEU A 8 8.17 -33.07 -1.03
C LEU A 8 6.97 -32.87 -1.99
N LEU A 9 6.07 -31.94 -1.69
CA LEU A 9 4.94 -31.64 -2.58
C LEU A 9 5.40 -30.86 -3.83
N PHE A 10 6.49 -30.12 -3.71
CA PHE A 10 7.08 -29.34 -4.80
C PHE A 10 7.83 -30.22 -5.82
N LEU A 11 8.44 -31.32 -5.37
CA LEU A 11 9.14 -32.29 -6.22
C LEU A 11 8.20 -33.17 -7.05
N LEU A 12 6.96 -33.40 -6.59
CA LEU A 12 5.96 -34.19 -7.32
C LEU A 12 5.29 -33.40 -8.47
N LEU A 13 5.28 -32.07 -8.40
CA LEU A 13 4.77 -31.20 -9.47
C LEU A 13 5.77 -30.99 -10.62
N SER A 14 7.07 -31.18 -10.36
CA SER A 14 8.13 -31.00 -11.38
C SER A 14 8.22 -32.11 -12.42
N SER A 15 7.60 -33.26 -12.21
CA SER A 15 7.66 -34.41 -13.12
C SER A 15 6.66 -34.40 -14.29
N ILE A 16 5.77 -33.39 -14.35
CA ILE A 16 4.73 -33.29 -15.39
C ILE A 16 5.13 -32.37 -16.57
N ILE A 17 6.31 -31.75 -16.54
CA ILE A 17 6.66 -30.60 -17.40
C ILE A 17 7.33 -30.98 -18.74
N PHE A 18 7.65 -32.25 -18.99
CA PHE A 18 8.36 -32.62 -20.23
C PHE A 18 7.47 -33.40 -21.21
N ALA A 19 6.77 -32.69 -22.12
CA ALA A 19 6.29 -33.26 -23.35
C ALA A 19 6.03 -32.19 -24.44
N GLN A 20 6.76 -32.35 -25.55
CA GLN A 20 6.55 -31.88 -26.92
C GLN A 20 6.79 -30.41 -27.28
N GLU A 21 7.82 -30.23 -28.13
CA GLU A 21 8.11 -29.04 -28.94
C GLU A 21 7.24 -28.99 -30.20
N GLU A 22 6.54 -27.87 -30.41
CA GLU A 22 6.14 -27.38 -31.74
C GLU A 22 6.51 -25.90 -31.84
N LYS A 23 7.22 -25.56 -32.92
CA LYS A 23 7.65 -24.20 -33.22
C LYS A 23 6.47 -23.33 -33.63
N HIS A 24 6.25 -22.23 -32.92
CA HIS A 24 5.52 -21.07 -33.41
C HIS A 24 6.39 -19.82 -33.36
N GLU A 25 6.31 -19.06 -34.47
CA GLU A 25 7.09 -17.86 -34.75
C GLU A 25 6.86 -16.75 -33.72
N ASP A 26 7.95 -16.03 -33.43
CA ASP A 26 8.02 -14.89 -32.55
C ASP A 26 7.15 -13.71 -33.04
N ALA A 27 6.14 -13.38 -32.27
CA ALA A 27 5.50 -12.08 -32.31
C ALA A 27 5.50 -11.53 -30.89
N ASP A 28 6.54 -10.77 -30.55
CA ASP A 28 6.44 -9.69 -29.55
C ASP A 28 7.80 -9.05 -29.27
N THR A 29 8.25 -8.24 -30.22
CA THR A 29 9.08 -7.06 -29.91
C THR A 29 8.16 -5.83 -29.91
N LEU A 30 7.32 -5.72 -28.91
CA LEU A 30 6.67 -4.46 -28.60
C LEU A 30 7.61 -3.69 -27.68
N GLY A 31 8.38 -2.79 -28.27
CA GLY A 31 8.97 -1.70 -27.54
C GLY A 31 7.83 -0.90 -26.88
N TYR A 32 7.72 -1.00 -25.56
CA TYR A 32 6.77 -0.19 -24.80
C TYR A 32 7.21 1.27 -24.88
N GLY A 33 6.70 1.97 -25.88
CA GLY A 33 6.65 3.43 -25.83
C GLY A 33 5.76 3.84 -24.65
N MET A 34 6.17 4.84 -23.87
CA MET A 34 5.43 5.37 -22.70
C MET A 34 3.99 5.81 -23.02
N ASP A 35 3.50 5.65 -24.25
CA ASP A 35 2.20 6.10 -24.73
C ASP A 35 1.04 5.12 -24.46
N GLU A 36 1.30 3.95 -23.84
CA GLU A 36 0.28 2.92 -23.61
C GLU A 36 0.28 2.32 -22.19
N VAL A 37 0.52 3.10 -21.14
CA VAL A 37 0.36 2.58 -19.79
C VAL A 37 -1.10 2.21 -19.56
N THR A 38 -1.35 0.90 -19.48
CA THR A 38 -2.66 0.33 -19.22
C THR A 38 -2.82 0.08 -17.73
N VAL A 39 -3.87 0.61 -17.14
CA VAL A 39 -4.19 0.49 -15.72
C VAL A 39 -5.15 -0.66 -15.49
N VAL A 40 -4.86 -1.51 -14.51
CA VAL A 40 -5.72 -2.62 -14.07
C VAL A 40 -6.42 -2.32 -12.73
N GLY A 41 -5.88 -1.40 -11.94
CA GLY A 41 -6.44 -0.98 -10.64
C GLY A 41 -7.88 -0.45 -10.70
N THR A 42 -8.39 -0.13 -11.90
CA THR A 42 -9.80 0.24 -12.12
C THR A 42 -10.71 -0.96 -12.46
N ARG A 43 -10.26 -2.19 -12.28
CA ARG A 43 -10.98 -3.42 -12.67
C ARG A 43 -11.16 -3.60 -14.20
N THR A 44 -10.64 -2.67 -14.99
CA THR A 44 -10.62 -2.71 -16.47
C THR A 44 -9.19 -2.55 -16.96
N ARG A 45 -8.97 -2.87 -18.24
CA ARG A 45 -7.67 -2.60 -18.88
C ARG A 45 -7.87 -1.41 -19.81
N GLU A 46 -7.50 -0.23 -19.33
CA GLU A 46 -7.71 1.02 -20.07
C GLU A 46 -6.48 1.92 -19.94
N LYS A 47 -6.27 2.76 -20.94
CA LYS A 47 -5.19 3.73 -20.94
C LYS A 47 -5.45 4.79 -19.87
N ILE A 48 -4.41 5.28 -19.23
CA ILE A 48 -4.51 6.34 -18.21
C ILE A 48 -5.29 7.55 -18.74
N ILE A 49 -5.08 7.92 -20.00
CA ILE A 49 -5.71 9.08 -20.62
C ILE A 49 -7.23 8.93 -20.82
N ASP A 50 -7.74 7.69 -20.80
CA ASP A 50 -9.14 7.37 -21.11
C ASP A 50 -10.03 7.30 -19.87
N ILE A 51 -9.48 7.30 -18.66
CA ILE A 51 -10.23 7.09 -17.41
C ILE A 51 -10.34 8.37 -16.57
N PRO A 52 -11.44 8.62 -15.83
CA PRO A 52 -11.64 9.82 -15.03
C PRO A 52 -11.03 9.70 -13.62
N TYR A 53 -9.75 9.28 -13.55
CA TYR A 53 -9.00 9.08 -12.31
C TYR A 53 -7.60 9.66 -12.44
N SER A 54 -7.05 10.13 -11.32
CA SER A 54 -5.63 10.40 -11.21
C SER A 54 -4.88 9.09 -10.95
N VAL A 55 -3.96 8.75 -11.83
CA VAL A 55 -3.19 7.50 -11.77
C VAL A 55 -1.71 7.82 -11.84
N PHE A 56 -0.95 7.16 -11.00
CA PHE A 56 0.50 7.16 -11.02
C PHE A 56 1.01 5.73 -11.18
N SER A 57 1.96 5.53 -12.08
CA SER A 57 2.59 4.24 -12.32
C SER A 57 4.08 4.35 -12.11
N VAL A 58 4.63 3.49 -11.25
CA VAL A 58 6.07 3.28 -11.14
C VAL A 58 6.44 2.14 -12.07
N GLU A 59 7.32 2.41 -13.02
CA GLU A 59 7.72 1.43 -14.03
C GLU A 59 8.97 0.65 -13.61
N LYS A 60 9.18 -0.51 -14.23
CA LYS A 60 10.34 -1.39 -13.96
C LYS A 60 11.69 -0.67 -14.08
N LYS A 61 11.83 0.27 -15.03
CA LYS A 61 13.07 1.04 -15.20
C LYS A 61 13.39 1.91 -13.97
N GLU A 62 12.38 2.50 -13.34
CA GLU A 62 12.51 3.31 -12.12
C GLU A 62 12.86 2.44 -10.91
N LEU A 63 12.50 1.15 -10.96
CA LEU A 63 12.81 0.15 -9.95
C LEU A 63 14.16 -0.58 -10.17
N LYS A 64 14.95 -0.21 -11.19
CA LYS A 64 16.20 -0.91 -11.52
C LYS A 64 17.27 -0.74 -10.46
N PHE A 65 17.34 0.44 -9.87
CA PHE A 65 18.35 0.84 -8.88
C PHE A 65 17.69 1.17 -7.53
N GLY A 66 18.51 1.35 -6.50
CA GLY A 66 18.09 1.90 -5.20
C GLY A 66 17.80 0.85 -4.14
N LYS A 67 17.67 1.37 -2.93
CA LYS A 67 17.28 0.63 -1.73
C LYS A 67 15.79 0.29 -1.84
N LYS A 68 15.43 -0.96 -2.00
CA LYS A 68 14.03 -1.42 -2.14
C LYS A 68 13.67 -2.25 -0.91
N VAL A 69 13.53 -1.59 0.21
CA VAL A 69 13.32 -2.23 1.51
C VAL A 69 11.90 -2.00 2.02
N SER A 70 11.33 -0.85 1.70
CA SER A 70 9.97 -0.48 2.14
C SER A 70 9.16 0.18 1.03
N ALA A 71 7.86 0.35 1.25
CA ALA A 71 7.00 1.09 0.32
C ALA A 71 7.42 2.55 0.17
N LYS A 72 8.09 3.14 1.16
CA LYS A 72 8.62 4.51 1.07
C LYS A 72 9.68 4.62 -0.03
N ASP A 73 10.55 3.63 -0.18
CA ASP A 73 11.60 3.62 -1.21
C ASP A 73 11.04 3.54 -2.65
N VAL A 74 9.76 3.19 -2.80
CA VAL A 74 9.11 2.96 -4.10
C VAL A 74 8.02 4.00 -4.40
N LEU A 75 7.38 4.55 -3.36
CA LEU A 75 6.17 5.35 -3.49
C LEU A 75 6.26 6.77 -2.91
N ALA A 76 7.40 7.17 -2.31
CA ALA A 76 7.52 8.49 -1.66
C ALA A 76 7.23 9.65 -2.63
N ASP A 77 7.53 9.44 -3.91
CA ASP A 77 7.42 10.46 -4.95
C ASP A 77 6.04 10.53 -5.63
N VAL A 78 5.06 9.76 -5.16
CA VAL A 78 3.70 9.79 -5.72
C VAL A 78 2.97 11.06 -5.26
N PRO A 79 2.54 11.96 -6.17
CA PRO A 79 1.82 13.17 -5.79
C PRO A 79 0.54 12.84 -5.00
N GLY A 80 0.28 13.57 -3.91
CA GLY A 80 -0.88 13.35 -3.07
C GLY A 80 -0.76 12.21 -2.06
N MET A 81 0.38 11.52 -2.02
CA MET A 81 0.68 10.49 -1.05
C MET A 81 1.66 11.00 0.01
N PHE A 82 1.44 10.63 1.25
CA PHE A 82 2.37 10.89 2.35
C PHE A 82 2.64 9.59 3.12
N ILE A 83 3.91 9.19 3.17
CA ILE A 83 4.35 7.94 3.80
C ILE A 83 5.20 8.27 5.02
N GLN A 84 4.85 7.68 6.14
CA GLN A 84 5.57 7.79 7.39
C GLN A 84 6.01 6.41 7.87
N ASN A 85 7.30 6.21 8.07
CA ASN A 85 7.83 4.98 8.65
C ASN A 85 7.82 5.10 10.18
N ARG A 86 7.30 4.08 10.84
CA ARG A 86 7.18 4.04 12.30
C ARG A 86 8.34 3.27 12.92
N TYR A 87 8.45 2.00 12.58
CA TYR A 87 9.48 1.12 13.12
C TYR A 87 10.23 0.50 11.95
N GLY A 88 11.53 0.76 11.86
CA GLY A 88 12.32 0.20 10.79
C GLY A 88 11.70 0.44 9.39
N ASN A 89 11.54 -0.62 8.64
CA ASN A 89 11.10 -0.54 7.24
C ASN A 89 9.70 -1.14 6.99
N GLN A 90 9.06 -1.76 7.97
CA GLN A 90 7.83 -2.54 7.78
C GLN A 90 6.57 -1.88 8.32
N ASP A 91 6.66 -1.26 9.50
CA ASP A 91 5.50 -0.59 10.08
C ASP A 91 5.45 0.85 9.58
N LEU A 92 4.54 1.10 8.66
CA LEU A 92 4.41 2.39 8.02
C LEU A 92 2.94 2.80 7.89
N ARG A 93 2.75 4.11 7.77
CA ARG A 93 1.46 4.73 7.47
C ARG A 93 1.51 5.28 6.06
N ILE A 94 0.54 4.88 5.24
CA ILE A 94 0.29 5.49 3.93
C ILE A 94 -0.96 6.33 4.02
N SER A 95 -0.85 7.60 3.66
CA SER A 95 -1.97 8.52 3.55
C SER A 95 -2.12 8.99 2.11
N ILE A 96 -3.33 8.84 1.57
CA ILE A 96 -3.72 9.43 0.28
C ILE A 96 -4.91 10.36 0.55
N ARG A 97 -4.73 11.68 0.29
CA ARG A 97 -5.76 12.71 0.50
C ARG A 97 -6.36 12.68 1.90
N GLY A 98 -5.53 12.35 2.91
CA GLY A 98 -5.90 12.28 4.31
C GLY A 98 -6.52 10.97 4.77
N PHE A 99 -6.89 10.06 3.87
CA PHE A 99 -7.27 8.70 4.26
C PHE A 99 -6.02 7.93 4.68
N GLY A 100 -6.09 7.26 5.82
CA GLY A 100 -4.96 6.55 6.43
C GLY A 100 -4.18 7.37 7.47
N THR A 101 -4.34 8.70 7.54
CA THR A 101 -3.57 9.57 8.46
C THR A 101 -3.76 9.21 9.94
N ARG A 102 -4.95 8.76 10.32
CA ARG A 102 -5.30 8.45 11.72
C ARG A 102 -4.97 7.03 12.14
N SER A 103 -4.52 6.20 11.24
CA SER A 103 -4.13 4.83 11.58
C SER A 103 -2.86 4.84 12.43
N ASN A 104 -2.93 4.28 13.63
CA ASN A 104 -1.75 4.04 14.49
C ASN A 104 -1.18 2.64 14.29
N THR A 105 -1.92 1.76 13.60
CA THR A 105 -1.50 0.40 13.28
C THR A 105 -1.93 0.08 11.86
N GLY A 106 -0.97 -0.26 11.00
CA GLY A 106 -1.25 -0.62 9.62
C GLY A 106 -1.77 0.52 8.72
N ILE A 107 -2.10 0.19 7.50
CA ILE A 107 -2.63 1.10 6.47
C ILE A 107 -4.15 0.97 6.47
N ARG A 108 -4.88 2.11 6.43
CA ARG A 108 -6.34 2.19 6.44
C ARG A 108 -6.83 3.12 5.32
N GLY A 109 -8.04 2.87 4.82
CA GLY A 109 -8.67 3.73 3.81
C GLY A 109 -8.00 3.72 2.42
N VAL A 110 -6.97 2.89 2.25
CA VAL A 110 -6.28 2.62 0.97
C VAL A 110 -6.24 1.12 0.78
N ARG A 111 -6.78 0.65 -0.34
CA ARG A 111 -6.77 -0.78 -0.66
C ARG A 111 -5.44 -1.19 -1.25
N ILE A 112 -4.83 -2.21 -0.68
CA ILE A 112 -3.55 -2.76 -1.15
C ILE A 112 -3.79 -4.09 -1.84
N LEU A 113 -3.20 -4.23 -3.02
CA LEU A 113 -3.20 -5.45 -3.82
C LEU A 113 -1.76 -5.88 -4.10
N GLN A 114 -1.57 -7.16 -4.29
CA GLN A 114 -0.36 -7.76 -4.88
C GLN A 114 -0.79 -8.63 -6.05
N ASP A 115 -0.38 -8.28 -7.26
CA ASP A 115 -0.76 -8.97 -8.49
C ASP A 115 -2.29 -9.09 -8.67
N GLY A 116 -3.04 -8.04 -8.23
CA GLY A 116 -4.49 -7.99 -8.24
C GLY A 116 -5.19 -8.76 -7.12
N ILE A 117 -4.44 -9.41 -6.21
CA ILE A 117 -4.97 -10.16 -5.06
C ILE A 117 -4.93 -9.26 -3.83
N PRO A 118 -6.02 -9.15 -3.04
CA PRO A 118 -6.02 -8.34 -1.84
C PRO A 118 -4.95 -8.74 -0.82
N GLU A 119 -4.12 -7.78 -0.43
CA GLU A 119 -3.23 -7.87 0.74
C GLU A 119 -3.94 -7.32 1.97
N SER A 120 -4.86 -6.38 1.78
CA SER A 120 -5.71 -5.85 2.86
C SER A 120 -6.62 -6.92 3.44
N GLU A 121 -6.71 -6.95 4.77
CA GLU A 121 -7.61 -7.80 5.54
C GLU A 121 -9.10 -7.44 5.26
N PRO A 122 -10.09 -8.28 5.63
CA PRO A 122 -11.49 -8.01 5.32
C PRO A 122 -12.04 -6.72 5.94
N ASP A 123 -11.50 -6.27 7.08
CA ASP A 123 -11.83 -4.99 7.73
C ASP A 123 -11.11 -3.78 7.13
N GLY A 124 -10.25 -3.99 6.11
CA GLY A 124 -9.51 -2.94 5.41
C GLY A 124 -8.14 -2.60 6.00
N GLU A 125 -7.75 -3.18 7.15
CA GLU A 125 -6.39 -2.99 7.68
C GLU A 125 -5.36 -3.73 6.83
N THR A 126 -4.17 -3.14 6.65
CA THR A 126 -3.09 -3.75 5.85
C THR A 126 -1.73 -3.53 6.50
N VAL A 127 -0.89 -4.56 6.44
CA VAL A 127 0.55 -4.49 6.74
C VAL A 127 1.29 -5.06 5.54
N LEU A 128 2.38 -4.41 5.11
CA LEU A 128 3.13 -4.76 3.89
C LEU A 128 4.25 -5.77 4.13
N ASP A 129 4.10 -6.62 5.13
CA ASP A 129 5.09 -7.63 5.53
C ASP A 129 5.40 -8.67 4.44
N ALA A 130 4.44 -8.98 3.57
CA ALA A 130 4.58 -9.99 2.52
C ALA A 130 4.91 -9.44 1.12
N ILE A 131 5.14 -8.14 0.97
CA ILE A 131 5.48 -7.53 -0.33
C ILE A 131 6.99 -7.60 -0.57
N ASP A 132 7.39 -8.29 -1.64
CA ASP A 132 8.78 -8.31 -2.10
C ASP A 132 9.10 -7.10 -3.00
N PHE A 133 9.54 -6.02 -2.38
CA PHE A 133 9.92 -4.79 -3.09
C PHE A 133 11.09 -5.00 -4.07
N THR A 134 11.92 -6.02 -3.87
CA THR A 134 13.05 -6.30 -4.76
C THR A 134 12.63 -6.95 -6.07
N SER A 135 11.49 -7.61 -6.09
CA SER A 135 10.97 -8.37 -7.23
C SER A 135 9.82 -7.65 -7.94
N LEU A 136 9.60 -6.38 -7.67
CA LEU A 136 8.56 -5.59 -8.34
C LEU A 136 8.95 -5.32 -9.80
N GLY A 137 7.99 -5.51 -10.70
CA GLY A 137 8.02 -5.06 -12.09
C GLY A 137 7.31 -3.72 -12.30
N GLY A 138 6.56 -3.27 -11.30
CA GLY A 138 5.87 -1.98 -11.31
C GLY A 138 4.92 -1.82 -10.14
N VAL A 139 4.43 -0.60 -9.95
CA VAL A 139 3.36 -0.31 -8.99
C VAL A 139 2.33 0.61 -9.64
N GLU A 140 1.07 0.28 -9.54
CA GLU A 140 -0.03 1.16 -9.93
C GLU A 140 -0.66 1.81 -8.70
N VAL A 141 -0.80 3.12 -8.73
CA VAL A 141 -1.50 3.89 -7.71
C VAL A 141 -2.66 4.63 -8.37
N VAL A 142 -3.88 4.18 -8.10
CA VAL A 142 -5.10 4.88 -8.50
C VAL A 142 -5.61 5.67 -7.31
N LYS A 143 -5.53 6.99 -7.40
CA LYS A 143 -5.86 7.90 -6.30
C LYS A 143 -7.32 8.31 -6.32
N GLY A 144 -7.84 8.65 -5.14
CA GLY A 144 -9.21 9.10 -4.94
C GLY A 144 -10.20 7.99 -4.66
N ASN A 145 -11.47 8.36 -4.60
CA ASN A 145 -12.51 7.43 -4.21
C ASN A 145 -12.68 6.27 -5.19
N LEU A 146 -12.26 5.08 -4.79
CA LEU A 146 -12.45 3.81 -5.49
C LEU A 146 -13.41 2.85 -4.75
N SER A 147 -14.14 3.33 -3.76
CA SER A 147 -15.07 2.51 -2.98
C SER A 147 -16.22 1.94 -3.82
N SER A 148 -16.48 2.51 -5.01
CA SER A 148 -17.44 1.92 -5.97
C SER A 148 -16.90 0.66 -6.66
N LEU A 149 -15.63 0.30 -6.49
CA LEU A 149 -14.99 -0.88 -7.07
C LEU A 149 -14.35 -1.80 -6.02
N TYR A 150 -13.86 -1.25 -4.90
CA TYR A 150 -13.16 -1.97 -3.84
C TYR A 150 -13.70 -1.58 -2.46
N ALA A 151 -13.89 -2.54 -1.58
CA ALA A 151 -14.24 -2.26 -0.19
C ALA A 151 -13.14 -1.45 0.51
N ASN A 152 -13.53 -0.52 1.38
CA ASN A 152 -12.61 0.30 2.21
C ASN A 152 -11.51 1.01 1.39
N ALA A 153 -11.87 1.62 0.24
CA ALA A 153 -10.94 2.31 -0.65
C ALA A 153 -11.29 3.80 -0.90
N PRO A 154 -11.63 4.60 0.13
CA PRO A 154 -11.95 6.02 -0.09
C PRO A 154 -10.73 6.84 -0.54
N GLY A 155 -9.51 6.46 -0.16
CA GLY A 155 -8.26 7.11 -0.57
C GLY A 155 -7.72 6.62 -1.92
N GLY A 156 -8.01 5.39 -2.29
CA GLY A 156 -7.51 4.80 -3.53
C GLY A 156 -7.07 3.34 -3.41
N VAL A 157 -6.38 2.89 -4.44
CA VAL A 157 -5.85 1.52 -4.55
C VAL A 157 -4.37 1.57 -4.95
N ILE A 158 -3.56 0.73 -4.33
CA ILE A 158 -2.16 0.49 -4.70
C ILE A 158 -2.05 -0.99 -5.08
N ASP A 159 -1.61 -1.29 -6.30
CA ASP A 159 -1.34 -2.64 -6.78
C ASP A 159 0.17 -2.82 -7.04
N PHE A 160 0.81 -3.64 -6.20
CA PHE A 160 2.20 -4.04 -6.36
C PHE A 160 2.29 -5.21 -7.33
N LYS A 161 2.96 -5.03 -8.46
CA LYS A 161 3.09 -6.03 -9.51
C LYS A 161 4.46 -6.69 -9.46
N THR A 162 4.49 -8.01 -9.36
CA THR A 162 5.72 -8.80 -9.39
C THR A 162 6.26 -8.89 -10.82
N ASP A 163 7.58 -8.83 -10.98
CA ASP A 163 8.28 -8.95 -12.27
C ASP A 163 8.42 -10.43 -12.70
N TYR A 164 7.27 -11.08 -12.94
CA TYR A 164 7.27 -12.47 -13.42
C TYR A 164 7.05 -12.62 -14.93
N GLN A 165 6.91 -11.50 -15.66
CA GLN A 165 6.78 -11.46 -17.12
C GLN A 165 8.16 -11.18 -17.74
N PHE A 166 9.04 -12.18 -17.77
CA PHE A 166 10.43 -12.05 -18.26
C PHE A 166 10.60 -12.66 -19.67
N PRO A 167 11.50 -12.11 -20.50
CA PRO A 167 11.72 -12.58 -21.88
C PRO A 167 12.56 -13.85 -21.96
N GLU A 168 13.47 -14.11 -21.01
CA GLU A 168 14.48 -15.17 -21.05
C GLU A 168 14.58 -15.87 -19.70
N ASN A 169 15.01 -17.14 -19.70
CA ASN A 169 15.33 -17.86 -18.46
C ASN A 169 16.48 -17.16 -17.74
N PHE A 170 16.44 -17.08 -16.42
CA PHE A 170 17.47 -16.38 -15.68
C PHE A 170 17.62 -16.88 -14.24
N VAL A 171 18.80 -16.64 -13.68
CA VAL A 171 19.05 -16.64 -12.24
C VAL A 171 19.75 -15.33 -11.87
N THR A 172 19.31 -14.69 -10.80
CA THR A 172 19.91 -13.45 -10.30
C THR A 172 20.25 -13.58 -8.83
N SER A 173 21.49 -13.26 -8.45
CA SER A 173 21.88 -13.01 -7.06
C SER A 173 21.75 -11.52 -6.78
N SER A 174 21.08 -11.15 -5.71
CA SER A 174 20.84 -9.76 -5.30
C SER A 174 21.38 -9.52 -3.90
N ASN A 175 22.30 -8.58 -3.75
CA ASN A 175 22.97 -8.30 -2.49
C ASN A 175 23.00 -6.80 -2.23
N GLN A 176 22.64 -6.38 -1.03
CA GLN A 176 22.65 -4.99 -0.57
C GLN A 176 23.30 -4.90 0.80
N LEU A 177 24.04 -3.82 1.03
CA LEU A 177 24.70 -3.51 2.28
C LEU A 177 24.48 -2.02 2.59
N GLY A 178 24.45 -1.66 3.87
CA GLY A 178 24.31 -0.27 4.28
C GLY A 178 24.73 -0.03 5.73
N LYS A 179 24.58 1.22 6.15
CA LYS A 179 24.79 1.58 7.56
C LYS A 179 23.80 0.88 8.49
N PHE A 180 24.05 0.97 9.79
CA PHE A 180 23.20 0.44 10.87
C PHE A 180 22.97 -1.07 10.77
N GLY A 181 24.02 -1.82 10.37
CA GLY A 181 23.96 -3.27 10.23
C GLY A 181 23.02 -3.76 9.11
N PHE A 182 22.63 -2.86 8.19
CA PHE A 182 21.76 -3.25 7.09
C PHE A 182 22.47 -4.18 6.13
N HIS A 183 21.91 -5.36 5.92
CA HIS A 183 22.25 -6.24 4.81
C HIS A 183 21.04 -7.03 4.33
N GLN A 184 20.93 -7.19 3.03
CA GLN A 184 19.91 -7.98 2.36
C GLN A 184 20.56 -8.83 1.28
N ASN A 185 20.32 -10.13 1.33
CA ASN A 185 20.86 -11.10 0.37
C ASN A 185 19.73 -11.97 -0.15
N GLY A 186 19.70 -12.18 -1.45
CA GLY A 186 18.65 -12.97 -2.04
C GLY A 186 18.98 -13.48 -3.43
N PHE A 187 18.04 -14.24 -3.95
CA PHE A 187 18.11 -14.70 -5.34
C PHE A 187 16.73 -14.65 -6.00
N LYS A 188 16.74 -14.56 -7.33
CA LYS A 188 15.56 -14.69 -8.19
C LYS A 188 15.86 -15.71 -9.26
N PHE A 189 14.85 -16.45 -9.61
CA PHE A 189 14.94 -17.50 -10.61
C PHE A 189 13.71 -17.45 -11.51
N GLY A 190 13.91 -17.48 -12.82
CA GLY A 190 12.87 -17.48 -13.83
C GLY A 190 13.08 -18.55 -14.86
N LEU A 191 12.06 -19.40 -15.05
CA LEU A 191 12.00 -20.37 -16.15
C LEU A 191 10.74 -20.12 -16.96
N LYS A 192 10.87 -20.14 -18.27
CA LYS A 192 9.74 -20.10 -19.19
C LYS A 192 9.94 -21.06 -20.36
N ASN A 193 8.81 -21.50 -20.88
CA ASN A 193 8.66 -22.08 -22.19
C ASN A 193 7.39 -21.51 -22.86
N ASN A 194 6.97 -22.06 -23.99
CA ASN A 194 5.81 -21.57 -24.72
C ASN A 194 4.48 -21.70 -23.94
N TYR A 195 4.40 -22.57 -22.96
CA TYR A 195 3.17 -22.90 -22.23
C TYR A 195 3.19 -22.56 -20.76
N ASN A 196 4.38 -22.38 -20.20
CA ASN A 196 4.53 -22.26 -18.74
C ASN A 196 5.59 -21.22 -18.39
N ARG A 197 5.37 -20.56 -17.26
CA ARG A 197 6.33 -19.65 -16.65
C ARG A 197 6.39 -19.91 -15.15
N LEU A 198 7.58 -20.01 -14.61
CA LEU A 198 7.85 -20.15 -13.18
C LEU A 198 8.77 -19.02 -12.73
N PHE A 199 8.38 -18.30 -11.74
CA PHE A 199 9.19 -17.30 -11.06
C PHE A 199 9.32 -17.67 -9.58
N LEU A 200 10.52 -17.54 -9.03
CA LEU A 200 10.82 -17.74 -7.63
C LEU A 200 11.74 -16.63 -7.14
N SER A 201 11.44 -16.04 -5.98
CA SER A 201 12.35 -15.12 -5.30
C SER A 201 12.42 -15.45 -3.81
N TYR A 202 13.60 -15.28 -3.26
CA TYR A 202 13.85 -15.37 -1.83
C TYR A 202 14.85 -14.31 -1.42
N TYR A 203 14.63 -13.69 -0.27
CA TYR A 203 15.65 -12.89 0.40
C TYR A 203 15.62 -13.06 1.92
N TYR A 204 16.78 -12.84 2.50
CA TYR A 204 17.00 -12.58 3.92
C TYR A 204 17.47 -11.15 4.08
N ARG A 205 16.84 -10.42 4.99
CA ARG A 205 17.22 -9.06 5.38
C ARG A 205 17.47 -9.00 6.88
N ASN A 206 18.49 -8.24 7.26
CA ASN A 206 18.76 -7.87 8.64
C ASN A 206 19.07 -6.38 8.72
N PHE A 207 18.64 -5.75 9.78
CA PHE A 207 18.86 -4.35 10.06
C PHE A 207 18.96 -4.16 11.58
N GLU A 208 20.10 -3.69 12.08
CA GLU A 208 20.27 -3.41 13.51
C GLU A 208 19.46 -2.18 13.97
N GLY A 209 19.11 -1.31 12.99
CA GLY A 209 18.35 -0.10 13.23
C GLY A 209 19.23 1.08 13.64
N TYR A 210 18.68 2.29 13.44
CA TYR A 210 19.36 3.53 13.80
C TYR A 210 18.90 4.11 15.16
N ARG A 211 17.93 3.48 15.83
CA ARG A 211 17.50 3.78 17.20
C ARG A 211 17.85 2.61 18.11
N HIS A 212 17.99 2.87 19.38
CA HIS A 212 18.04 1.79 20.36
C HIS A 212 16.73 1.00 20.28
N HIS A 213 16.82 -0.32 20.46
CA HIS A 213 15.66 -1.22 20.46
C HIS A 213 14.84 -1.17 19.16
N SER A 214 15.52 -1.22 17.99
CA SER A 214 14.89 -1.14 16.66
C SER A 214 15.40 -2.20 15.67
N GLU A 215 15.99 -3.29 16.17
CA GLU A 215 16.49 -4.37 15.32
C GLU A 215 15.35 -5.09 14.61
N GLU A 216 15.57 -5.43 13.37
CA GLU A 216 14.65 -6.24 12.56
C GLU A 216 15.38 -7.29 11.72
N TYR A 217 14.71 -8.41 11.47
CA TYR A 217 15.09 -9.33 10.41
C TYR A 217 13.84 -9.85 9.68
N GLN A 218 14.02 -10.24 8.42
CA GLN A 218 12.95 -10.80 7.61
C GLN A 218 13.49 -11.86 6.65
N HIS A 219 12.77 -12.99 6.59
CA HIS A 219 12.85 -13.96 5.49
C HIS A 219 11.58 -13.83 4.65
N LEU A 220 11.73 -13.68 3.34
CA LEU A 220 10.59 -13.65 2.43
C LEU A 220 10.83 -14.54 1.22
N LEU A 221 9.85 -15.39 0.93
CA LEU A 221 9.81 -16.28 -0.23
C LEU A 221 8.56 -15.98 -1.06
N ASN A 222 8.72 -15.79 -2.38
CA ASN A 222 7.63 -15.72 -3.33
C ASN A 222 7.80 -16.75 -4.43
N SER A 223 6.68 -17.26 -4.92
CA SER A 223 6.61 -18.22 -6.02
C SER A 223 5.41 -17.89 -6.89
N ILE A 224 5.61 -17.80 -8.20
CA ILE A 224 4.53 -17.62 -9.17
C ILE A 224 4.73 -18.63 -10.30
N TYR A 225 3.70 -19.44 -10.51
CA TYR A 225 3.59 -20.31 -11.67
C TYR A 225 2.44 -19.84 -12.55
N GLU A 226 2.66 -19.65 -13.84
CA GLU A 226 1.63 -19.35 -14.82
C GLU A 226 1.65 -20.40 -15.93
N GLY A 227 0.51 -21.06 -16.16
CA GLY A 227 0.30 -22.04 -17.21
C GLY A 227 -0.74 -21.56 -18.22
N TYR A 228 -0.42 -21.63 -19.52
CA TYR A 228 -1.33 -21.28 -20.60
C TYR A 228 -2.03 -22.54 -21.10
N LEU A 229 -3.36 -22.61 -20.95
CA LEU A 229 -4.21 -23.71 -21.42
C LEU A 229 -4.72 -23.49 -22.83
N GLY A 230 -4.31 -22.38 -23.46
CA GLY A 230 -4.67 -21.95 -24.80
C GLY A 230 -4.30 -20.48 -25.00
N THR A 231 -4.63 -19.92 -26.15
CA THR A 231 -4.27 -18.52 -26.50
C THR A 231 -4.98 -17.47 -25.63
N ARG A 232 -6.07 -17.84 -24.95
CA ARG A 232 -6.92 -16.93 -24.16
C ARG A 232 -7.19 -17.41 -22.74
N THR A 233 -6.58 -18.51 -22.32
CA THR A 233 -6.86 -19.12 -21.03
C THR A 233 -5.55 -19.38 -20.28
N SER A 234 -5.47 -18.87 -19.05
CA SER A 234 -4.33 -19.11 -18.18
C SER A 234 -4.76 -19.45 -16.75
N ILE A 235 -3.89 -20.20 -16.07
CA ILE A 235 -3.95 -20.43 -14.63
C ILE A 235 -2.67 -19.88 -14.02
N THR A 236 -2.78 -19.01 -13.01
CA THR A 236 -1.65 -18.51 -12.25
C THR A 236 -1.78 -18.98 -10.80
N ILE A 237 -0.72 -19.59 -10.28
CA ILE A 237 -0.64 -20.01 -8.87
C ILE A 237 0.43 -19.14 -8.21
N LEU A 238 0.04 -18.42 -7.17
CA LEU A 238 0.93 -17.55 -6.41
C LEU A 238 1.04 -18.10 -4.98
N GLY A 239 2.26 -18.09 -4.44
CA GLY A 239 2.53 -18.44 -3.06
C GLY A 239 3.53 -17.49 -2.45
N ASN A 240 3.32 -17.06 -1.21
CA ASN A 240 4.32 -16.32 -0.45
C ASN A 240 4.41 -16.84 0.98
N TYR A 241 5.58 -16.65 1.57
CA TYR A 241 5.85 -16.92 2.99
C TYR A 241 6.77 -15.85 3.54
N VAL A 242 6.46 -15.34 4.73
CA VAL A 242 7.28 -14.39 5.47
C VAL A 242 7.48 -14.89 6.90
N ASP A 243 8.69 -14.71 7.43
CA ASP A 243 9.06 -14.82 8.85
C ASP A 243 9.82 -13.55 9.22
N GLU A 244 9.21 -12.73 10.06
CA GLU A 244 9.69 -11.40 10.40
C GLU A 244 9.73 -11.19 11.91
N PHE A 245 10.76 -10.52 12.35
CA PHE A 245 10.95 -10.01 13.71
C PHE A 245 11.27 -8.52 13.65
N SER A 246 10.65 -7.71 14.51
CA SER A 246 11.01 -6.31 14.68
C SER A 246 10.84 -5.85 16.13
N ARG A 247 11.82 -5.15 16.68
CA ARG A 247 11.72 -4.39 17.91
C ARG A 247 11.12 -3.03 17.67
N GLN A 248 10.40 -2.54 18.66
CA GLN A 248 9.61 -1.31 18.55
C GLN A 248 10.12 -0.29 19.58
N PRO A 249 10.91 0.71 19.17
CA PRO A 249 11.52 1.66 20.10
C PRO A 249 10.53 2.62 20.76
N GLY A 250 9.28 2.72 20.27
CA GLY A 250 8.26 3.60 20.77
C GLY A 250 8.49 5.08 20.45
N SER A 251 7.47 5.89 20.70
CA SER A 251 7.48 7.33 20.45
C SER A 251 8.10 8.09 21.63
N LEU A 252 8.66 9.27 21.36
CA LEU A 252 9.35 10.15 22.29
C LEU A 252 8.55 11.42 22.56
N THR A 253 8.73 12.02 23.71
CA THR A 253 8.31 13.40 23.96
C THR A 253 9.17 14.38 23.16
N LYS A 254 8.74 15.66 23.06
CA LYS A 254 9.54 16.69 22.39
C LYS A 254 10.92 16.85 23.01
N GLU A 255 11.02 16.84 24.34
CA GLU A 255 12.28 16.98 25.09
C GLU A 255 13.22 15.78 24.84
N GLU A 256 12.70 14.55 24.93
CA GLU A 256 13.45 13.34 24.63
C GLU A 256 13.97 13.35 23.17
N PHE A 257 13.10 13.72 22.21
CA PHE A 257 13.45 13.82 20.79
C PHE A 257 14.51 14.88 20.50
N ASP A 258 14.44 16.04 21.16
CA ASP A 258 15.41 17.12 20.96
C ASP A 258 16.77 16.79 21.59
N THR A 259 16.76 16.06 22.72
CA THR A 259 17.97 15.68 23.45
C THR A 259 18.72 14.54 22.76
N ASP A 260 18.07 13.41 22.57
CA ASP A 260 18.61 12.26 21.83
C ASP A 260 17.49 11.59 21.01
N PRO A 261 17.39 11.91 19.70
CA PRO A 261 16.35 11.35 18.84
C PRO A 261 16.51 9.85 18.58
N PHE A 262 17.67 9.26 18.89
CA PHE A 262 17.95 7.85 18.61
C PHE A 262 17.72 6.92 19.81
N GLN A 263 17.38 7.48 20.97
CA GLN A 263 17.00 6.67 22.13
C GLN A 263 15.68 5.92 21.89
N ALA A 264 15.50 4.82 22.61
CA ALA A 264 14.20 4.17 22.74
C ALA A 264 13.36 4.85 23.83
N ASN A 265 12.07 4.69 23.78
CA ASN A 265 11.19 4.93 24.92
C ASN A 265 11.56 3.92 26.02
N GLN A 266 11.82 4.41 27.23
CA GLN A 266 12.26 3.59 28.37
C GLN A 266 11.29 2.43 28.67
N LEU A 267 9.97 2.66 28.54
CA LEU A 267 8.97 1.61 28.74
C LEU A 267 9.04 0.55 27.65
N ALA A 268 9.21 0.97 26.38
CA ALA A 268 9.32 0.07 25.26
C ALA A 268 10.55 -0.84 25.36
N GLU A 269 11.68 -0.30 25.82
CA GLU A 269 12.90 -1.06 26.03
C GLU A 269 12.79 -2.01 27.23
N SER A 270 12.28 -1.54 28.38
CA SER A 270 12.17 -2.34 29.62
C SER A 270 11.15 -3.49 29.51
N LEU A 271 10.11 -3.32 28.71
CA LEU A 271 9.08 -4.34 28.46
C LEU A 271 9.29 -5.07 27.11
N ASP A 272 10.43 -4.85 26.46
CA ASP A 272 10.85 -5.46 25.20
C ASP A 272 9.75 -5.46 24.13
N PHE A 273 9.25 -4.26 23.79
CA PHE A 273 8.21 -4.12 22.75
C PHE A 273 8.73 -4.66 21.42
N ARG A 274 8.00 -5.62 20.88
CA ARG A 274 8.37 -6.28 19.64
C ARG A 274 7.19 -6.91 18.93
N ARG A 275 7.41 -7.22 17.68
CA ARG A 275 6.49 -7.94 16.82
C ARG A 275 7.21 -9.10 16.14
N ILE A 276 6.56 -10.26 16.09
CA ILE A 276 7.00 -11.43 15.33
C ILE A 276 5.83 -11.83 14.46
N THR A 277 6.04 -11.88 13.14
CA THR A 277 5.01 -12.26 12.18
C THR A 277 5.49 -13.46 11.36
N LYS A 278 4.66 -14.52 11.31
CA LYS A 278 4.82 -15.60 10.35
C LYS A 278 3.54 -15.68 9.53
N LYS A 279 3.67 -15.54 8.21
CA LYS A 279 2.52 -15.51 7.30
C LYS A 279 2.81 -16.35 6.07
N GLY A 280 1.86 -17.17 5.70
CA GLY A 280 1.87 -17.91 4.43
C GLY A 280 0.55 -17.73 3.70
N ARG A 281 0.59 -17.52 2.40
CA ARG A 281 -0.58 -17.38 1.55
C ARG A 281 -0.38 -18.11 0.23
N VAL A 282 -1.47 -18.70 -0.27
CA VAL A 282 -1.55 -19.28 -1.62
C VAL A 282 -2.77 -18.70 -2.32
N ALA A 283 -2.63 -18.37 -3.61
CA ALA A 283 -3.73 -17.95 -4.45
C ALA A 283 -3.70 -18.65 -5.81
N VAL A 284 -4.87 -18.88 -6.37
CA VAL A 284 -5.06 -19.42 -7.72
C VAL A 284 -5.92 -18.46 -8.50
N LYS A 285 -5.42 -18.01 -9.64
CA LYS A 285 -6.11 -17.12 -10.57
C LYS A 285 -6.36 -17.88 -11.88
N TYR A 286 -7.61 -18.01 -12.24
CA TYR A 286 -8.05 -18.52 -13.55
C TYR A 286 -8.57 -17.37 -14.38
N ARG A 287 -8.08 -17.24 -15.60
CA ARG A 287 -8.50 -16.20 -16.54
C ARG A 287 -8.79 -16.83 -17.89
N THR A 288 -9.91 -16.45 -18.48
CA THR A 288 -10.29 -16.91 -19.82
C THR A 288 -11.03 -15.83 -20.60
N GLY A 289 -10.75 -15.76 -21.90
CA GLY A 289 -11.48 -14.94 -22.86
C GLY A 289 -12.30 -15.79 -23.81
N PHE A 290 -13.47 -15.31 -24.24
CA PHE A 290 -14.34 -15.97 -25.20
C PHE A 290 -15.12 -14.98 -26.08
N GLY A 291 -15.69 -15.46 -27.15
CA GLY A 291 -16.33 -14.62 -28.20
C GLY A 291 -15.29 -14.08 -29.19
N ALA A 292 -15.53 -12.89 -29.73
CA ALA A 292 -14.55 -12.17 -30.55
C ALA A 292 -13.29 -11.87 -29.75
N PRO A 293 -12.14 -11.55 -30.39
CA PRO A 293 -10.94 -11.15 -29.67
C PRO A 293 -11.25 -10.02 -28.67
N ASP A 294 -10.87 -10.23 -27.39
CA ASP A 294 -11.06 -9.30 -26.27
C ASP A 294 -12.52 -8.89 -25.95
N GLU A 295 -13.52 -9.55 -26.54
CA GLU A 295 -14.92 -9.21 -26.31
C GLU A 295 -15.37 -9.55 -24.89
N ASN A 296 -15.11 -10.78 -24.45
CA ASN A 296 -15.52 -11.25 -23.13
C ASN A 296 -14.32 -11.79 -22.36
N GLU A 297 -14.22 -11.42 -21.09
CA GLU A 297 -13.19 -11.93 -20.17
C GLU A 297 -13.83 -12.32 -18.84
N VAL A 298 -13.49 -13.49 -18.34
CA VAL A 298 -13.78 -13.93 -16.97
C VAL A 298 -12.48 -14.15 -16.23
N GLU A 299 -12.41 -13.63 -15.01
CA GLU A 299 -11.33 -13.88 -14.06
C GLU A 299 -11.91 -14.36 -12.74
N ILE A 300 -11.36 -15.46 -12.23
CA ILE A 300 -11.71 -16.03 -10.93
C ILE A 300 -10.44 -16.18 -10.12
N ILE A 301 -10.43 -15.64 -8.91
CA ILE A 301 -9.31 -15.75 -7.98
C ILE A 301 -9.83 -16.38 -6.69
N GLY A 302 -9.17 -17.44 -6.22
CA GLY A 302 -9.34 -17.99 -4.89
C GLY A 302 -8.03 -17.86 -4.11
N TYR A 303 -8.08 -17.45 -2.85
CA TYR A 303 -6.88 -17.37 -2.01
C TYR A 303 -7.17 -17.78 -0.57
N GLY A 304 -6.11 -18.22 0.11
CA GLY A 304 -6.17 -18.53 1.53
C GLY A 304 -4.80 -18.43 2.18
N GLY A 305 -4.78 -18.21 3.48
CA GLY A 305 -3.54 -18.04 4.21
C GLY A 305 -3.69 -18.20 5.71
N VAL A 306 -2.53 -18.24 6.37
CA VAL A 306 -2.41 -18.29 7.82
C VAL A 306 -1.40 -17.21 8.24
N LYS A 307 -1.72 -16.45 9.28
CA LYS A 307 -0.84 -15.46 9.91
C LYS A 307 -0.77 -15.74 11.40
N GLU A 308 0.43 -15.96 11.88
CA GLU A 308 0.75 -16.03 13.31
C GLU A 308 1.41 -14.72 13.72
N LEU A 309 0.91 -14.07 14.74
CA LEU A 309 1.44 -12.82 15.26
C LEU A 309 1.70 -12.95 16.75
N THR A 310 2.94 -12.68 17.16
CA THR A 310 3.29 -12.35 18.53
C THR A 310 3.50 -10.84 18.63
N LYS A 311 2.74 -10.17 19.48
CA LYS A 311 2.91 -8.74 19.77
C LYS A 311 3.15 -8.56 21.26
N VAL A 312 4.21 -7.82 21.60
CA VAL A 312 4.56 -7.49 22.97
C VAL A 312 4.50 -5.98 23.10
N ASP A 313 3.62 -5.49 23.95
CA ASP A 313 3.43 -4.05 24.21
C ASP A 313 3.26 -3.77 25.72
N ASN A 314 2.85 -2.55 26.08
CA ASN A 314 2.70 -2.15 27.48
C ASN A 314 1.55 -2.86 28.20
N GLU A 315 0.57 -3.38 27.49
CA GLU A 315 -0.59 -4.03 28.10
C GLU A 315 -0.41 -5.55 28.17
N TYR A 316 0.01 -6.15 27.05
CA TYR A 316 -0.04 -7.60 26.90
C TYR A 316 1.14 -8.19 26.15
N TYR A 317 1.39 -9.45 26.44
CA TYR A 317 2.06 -10.38 25.55
C TYR A 317 0.96 -11.13 24.76
N THR A 318 0.72 -10.72 23.53
CA THR A 318 -0.38 -11.22 22.69
C THR A 318 0.11 -12.29 21.72
N LEU A 319 -0.59 -13.42 21.69
CA LEU A 319 -0.45 -14.45 20.66
C LEU A 319 -1.75 -14.48 19.87
N SER A 320 -1.68 -14.33 18.57
CA SER A 320 -2.84 -14.48 17.69
C SER A 320 -2.52 -15.29 16.46
N THR A 321 -3.48 -16.10 16.03
CA THR A 321 -3.44 -16.82 14.76
C THR A 321 -4.66 -16.43 13.96
N ARG A 322 -4.48 -16.07 12.70
CA ARG A 322 -5.57 -15.69 11.79
C ARG A 322 -5.56 -16.58 10.56
N TYR A 323 -6.68 -17.20 10.29
CA TYR A 323 -6.93 -17.97 9.07
C TYR A 323 -7.74 -17.11 8.13
N SER A 324 -7.26 -16.93 6.90
CA SER A 324 -7.92 -16.13 5.87
C SER A 324 -8.33 -16.96 4.67
N LEU A 325 -9.47 -16.62 4.10
CA LEU A 325 -10.00 -17.19 2.86
C LEU A 325 -10.68 -16.09 2.05
N GLY A 326 -10.51 -16.10 0.73
CA GLY A 326 -11.22 -15.17 -0.14
C GLY A 326 -11.41 -15.68 -1.54
N ALA A 327 -12.37 -15.07 -2.22
CA ALA A 327 -12.69 -15.34 -3.60
C ALA A 327 -13.11 -14.05 -4.32
N LEU A 328 -12.65 -13.89 -5.54
CA LEU A 328 -13.04 -12.78 -6.41
C LEU A 328 -13.49 -13.34 -7.76
N VAL A 329 -14.57 -12.79 -8.28
CA VAL A 329 -15.06 -13.12 -9.61
C VAL A 329 -15.27 -11.82 -10.36
N ARG A 330 -14.70 -11.73 -11.56
CA ARG A 330 -14.86 -10.58 -12.46
C ARG A 330 -15.28 -11.05 -13.84
N TYR A 331 -16.26 -10.38 -14.40
CA TYR A 331 -16.64 -10.50 -15.80
C TYR A 331 -16.54 -9.13 -16.47
N ALA A 332 -15.93 -9.09 -17.63
CA ALA A 332 -15.87 -7.89 -18.46
C ALA A 332 -16.35 -8.21 -19.88
N ASN A 333 -17.21 -7.36 -20.42
CA ASN A 333 -17.67 -7.40 -21.81
C ASN A 333 -17.30 -6.08 -22.50
N ARG A 334 -16.68 -6.19 -23.67
CA ARG A 334 -16.33 -5.08 -24.54
C ARG A 334 -17.17 -5.18 -25.79
N GLY A 335 -18.21 -4.36 -25.87
CA GLY A 335 -19.17 -4.38 -26.95
C GLY A 335 -19.60 -2.99 -27.38
N THR A 336 -20.81 -2.90 -27.88
CA THR A 336 -21.43 -1.64 -28.29
C THR A 336 -22.84 -1.53 -27.71
N ILE A 337 -23.19 -0.37 -27.18
CA ILE A 337 -24.56 0.01 -26.80
C ILE A 337 -24.92 1.27 -27.58
N PHE A 338 -26.10 1.28 -28.25
CA PHE A 338 -26.52 2.38 -29.11
C PHE A 338 -25.47 2.78 -30.17
N ASN A 339 -24.80 1.79 -30.79
CA ASN A 339 -23.69 1.97 -31.72
C ASN A 339 -22.48 2.75 -31.15
N LYS A 340 -22.34 2.80 -29.82
CA LYS A 340 -21.21 3.40 -29.11
C LYS A 340 -20.41 2.31 -28.43
N LYS A 341 -19.07 2.44 -28.43
CA LYS A 341 -18.21 1.54 -27.70
C LYS A 341 -18.57 1.56 -26.22
N ASN A 342 -18.68 0.39 -25.64
CA ASN A 342 -19.07 0.22 -24.25
C ASN A 342 -18.27 -0.92 -23.61
N ILE A 343 -17.85 -0.69 -22.37
CA ILE A 343 -17.25 -1.74 -21.54
C ILE A 343 -18.11 -1.88 -20.28
N ILE A 344 -18.60 -3.09 -20.05
CA ILE A 344 -19.32 -3.45 -18.83
C ILE A 344 -18.42 -4.37 -18.03
N THR A 345 -18.19 -4.04 -16.77
CA THR A 345 -17.47 -4.90 -15.83
C THR A 345 -18.33 -5.08 -14.59
N GLY A 346 -18.48 -6.31 -14.15
CA GLY A 346 -19.19 -6.63 -12.93
C GLY A 346 -18.52 -7.79 -12.21
N GLY A 347 -18.75 -7.87 -10.91
CA GLY A 347 -18.15 -8.94 -10.14
C GLY A 347 -18.55 -8.96 -8.67
N MET A 348 -17.97 -9.92 -7.99
CA MET A 348 -18.17 -10.17 -6.56
C MET A 348 -16.82 -10.41 -5.90
N ASP A 349 -16.65 -9.83 -4.72
CA ASP A 349 -15.52 -10.11 -3.84
C ASP A 349 -16.05 -10.70 -2.52
N TYR A 350 -15.42 -11.75 -2.04
CA TYR A 350 -15.65 -12.31 -0.71
C TYR A 350 -14.31 -12.43 0.01
N ALA A 351 -14.26 -12.00 1.25
CA ALA A 351 -13.12 -12.17 2.13
C ALA A 351 -13.59 -12.54 3.54
N TYR A 352 -12.92 -13.50 4.15
CA TYR A 352 -13.17 -13.97 5.51
C TYR A 352 -11.84 -14.14 6.23
N GLN A 353 -11.82 -13.76 7.51
CA GLN A 353 -10.70 -13.98 8.41
C GLN A 353 -11.23 -14.32 9.80
N SER A 354 -10.66 -15.33 10.46
CA SER A 354 -10.93 -15.57 11.86
C SER A 354 -9.77 -16.29 12.56
N GLY A 355 -9.79 -16.26 13.89
CA GLY A 355 -8.90 -17.07 14.71
C GLY A 355 -8.68 -16.55 16.12
N PRO A 356 -7.98 -17.35 16.94
CA PRO A 356 -7.81 -17.11 18.36
C PRO A 356 -6.82 -15.97 18.66
N VAL A 357 -7.14 -15.22 19.70
CA VAL A 357 -6.29 -14.22 20.34
C VAL A 357 -6.17 -14.53 21.82
N ASN A 358 -4.94 -14.75 22.29
CA ASN A 358 -4.64 -14.99 23.69
C ASN A 358 -3.69 -13.89 24.18
N GLN A 359 -4.10 -13.20 25.24
CA GLN A 359 -3.35 -12.11 25.86
C GLN A 359 -2.92 -12.52 27.26
N PHE A 360 -1.63 -12.35 27.52
CA PHE A 360 -0.97 -12.66 28.79
C PHE A 360 -0.35 -11.38 29.35
N GLU A 361 -0.08 -11.34 30.65
CA GLU A 361 0.74 -10.29 31.24
C GLU A 361 2.12 -10.24 30.55
N ASN A 362 2.59 -9.02 30.27
CA ASN A 362 3.96 -8.81 29.79
C ASN A 362 4.91 -8.63 30.98
N ILE A 363 5.78 -9.59 31.26
CA ILE A 363 6.76 -9.56 32.31
C ILE A 363 8.16 -9.29 31.73
N ALA A 364 8.50 -8.01 31.53
CA ALA A 364 9.75 -7.58 30.94
C ALA A 364 10.11 -8.34 29.63
N GLY A 365 9.15 -8.39 28.70
CA GLY A 365 9.28 -9.07 27.43
C GLY A 365 8.94 -10.56 27.45
N ASN A 366 8.70 -11.15 28.60
CA ASN A 366 8.36 -12.55 28.73
C ASN A 366 6.85 -12.74 28.91
N ARG A 367 6.35 -13.85 28.41
CA ARG A 367 4.95 -14.23 28.56
C ARG A 367 4.65 -14.63 30.00
N GLY A 368 3.69 -13.97 30.63
CA GLY A 368 3.11 -14.38 31.91
C GLY A 368 2.49 -15.78 31.87
N ILE A 369 2.25 -16.36 33.03
CA ILE A 369 1.73 -17.72 33.17
C ILE A 369 0.21 -17.74 32.89
N SER A 370 -0.52 -16.75 33.41
CA SER A 370 -1.99 -16.67 33.32
C SER A 370 -2.43 -16.02 32.02
N VAL A 371 -3.49 -16.56 31.43
CA VAL A 371 -4.19 -15.92 30.32
C VAL A 371 -5.12 -14.85 30.91
N GLU A 372 -4.86 -13.59 30.56
CA GLU A 372 -5.67 -12.44 31.00
C GLU A 372 -6.94 -12.30 30.14
N ARG A 373 -6.78 -12.49 28.84
CA ARG A 373 -7.89 -12.46 27.87
C ARG A 373 -7.72 -13.57 26.84
N SER A 374 -8.82 -14.23 26.47
CA SER A 374 -8.87 -15.22 25.40
C SER A 374 -10.17 -15.06 24.63
N PHE A 375 -10.09 -14.91 23.33
CA PHE A 375 -11.25 -14.73 22.45
C PHE A 375 -10.91 -15.15 21.02
N ASP A 376 -11.94 -15.44 20.24
CA ASP A 376 -11.87 -15.58 18.80
C ASP A 376 -12.44 -14.33 18.14
N ASP A 377 -11.68 -13.77 17.21
CA ASP A 377 -12.11 -12.68 16.35
C ASP A 377 -12.46 -13.21 14.96
N GLY A 378 -13.55 -12.71 14.39
CA GLY A 378 -14.00 -13.03 13.05
C GLY A 378 -14.44 -11.78 12.28
N VAL A 379 -14.02 -11.68 11.02
CA VAL A 379 -14.46 -10.63 10.09
C VAL A 379 -14.75 -11.25 8.73
N SER A 380 -15.88 -10.87 8.13
CA SER A 380 -16.17 -11.19 6.75
C SER A 380 -16.68 -9.97 6.00
N ASN A 381 -16.33 -9.91 4.71
CA ASN A 381 -16.87 -8.91 3.78
C ASN A 381 -17.32 -9.61 2.49
N ILE A 382 -18.52 -9.29 2.04
CA ILE A 382 -19.01 -9.66 0.71
C ILE A 382 -19.43 -8.39 -0.01
N GLY A 383 -18.96 -8.20 -1.24
CA GLY A 383 -19.28 -7.03 -2.05
C GLY A 383 -19.58 -7.37 -3.49
N PHE A 384 -20.56 -6.67 -4.05
CA PHE A 384 -20.93 -6.76 -5.47
C PHE A 384 -20.68 -5.41 -6.12
N TYR A 385 -19.99 -5.41 -7.26
CA TYR A 385 -19.69 -4.17 -7.96
C TYR A 385 -20.08 -4.24 -9.45
N PHE A 386 -20.32 -3.06 -9.98
CA PHE A 386 -20.64 -2.84 -11.38
C PHE A 386 -19.93 -1.58 -11.86
N LEU A 387 -19.38 -1.62 -13.07
CA LEU A 387 -18.80 -0.49 -13.79
C LEU A 387 -19.27 -0.53 -15.24
N ASN A 388 -19.73 0.60 -15.72
CA ASN A 388 -19.99 0.84 -17.13
C ASN A 388 -19.14 2.00 -17.63
N HIS A 389 -18.35 1.77 -18.67
CA HIS A 389 -17.66 2.79 -19.44
C HIS A 389 -18.33 2.90 -20.81
N LEU A 390 -18.94 4.03 -21.07
CA LEU A 390 -19.63 4.35 -22.32
C LEU A 390 -18.91 5.49 -23.04
N ASN A 391 -18.44 5.21 -24.25
CA ASN A 391 -17.86 6.23 -25.12
C ASN A 391 -19.01 7.00 -25.82
N ILE A 392 -19.41 8.15 -25.28
CA ILE A 392 -20.55 8.96 -25.79
C ILE A 392 -20.20 9.60 -27.13
N ILE A 393 -19.01 10.22 -27.21
CA ILE A 393 -18.47 10.81 -28.45
C ILE A 393 -17.16 10.11 -28.73
N GLU A 394 -17.09 9.40 -29.84
CA GLU A 394 -15.93 8.60 -30.20
C GLU A 394 -14.63 9.38 -30.08
N ARG A 395 -13.67 8.79 -29.33
CA ARG A 395 -12.35 9.36 -29.03
C ARG A 395 -12.36 10.73 -28.32
N LYS A 396 -13.51 11.17 -27.80
CA LYS A 396 -13.62 12.52 -27.24
C LYS A 396 -14.30 12.61 -25.88
N LEU A 397 -15.39 11.88 -25.66
CA LEU A 397 -16.18 11.98 -24.43
C LEU A 397 -16.57 10.62 -23.92
N ASP A 398 -16.09 10.30 -22.74
CA ASP A 398 -16.34 9.06 -22.04
C ASP A 398 -17.14 9.31 -20.75
N LEU A 399 -18.12 8.46 -20.49
CA LEU A 399 -18.94 8.44 -19.28
C LEU A 399 -18.66 7.15 -18.51
N PHE A 400 -18.34 7.28 -17.23
CA PHE A 400 -18.15 6.18 -16.30
C PHE A 400 -19.23 6.21 -15.23
N ILE A 401 -19.89 5.09 -15.03
CA ILE A 401 -20.87 4.89 -13.95
C ILE A 401 -20.46 3.62 -13.23
N SER A 402 -20.20 3.74 -11.94
CA SER A 402 -19.87 2.58 -11.12
C SER A 402 -20.63 2.60 -9.81
N SER A 403 -20.85 1.42 -9.26
CA SER A 403 -21.48 1.25 -7.96
C SER A 403 -21.01 -0.03 -7.29
N ARG A 404 -21.02 -0.04 -5.96
CA ARG A 404 -20.72 -1.22 -5.17
C ARG A 404 -21.67 -1.28 -3.97
N PHE A 405 -22.06 -2.50 -3.60
CA PHE A 405 -22.76 -2.80 -2.36
C PHE A 405 -21.91 -3.78 -1.56
N ASP A 406 -21.64 -3.43 -0.32
CA ASP A 406 -20.89 -4.25 0.64
C ASP A 406 -21.73 -4.60 1.86
N LEU A 407 -21.50 -5.81 2.37
CA LEU A 407 -21.96 -6.28 3.65
C LEU A 407 -20.75 -6.82 4.44
N SER A 408 -20.45 -6.18 5.58
CA SER A 408 -19.36 -6.58 6.47
C SER A 408 -19.92 -7.07 7.81
N SER A 409 -19.45 -8.20 8.29
CA SER A 409 -19.83 -8.79 9.58
C SER A 409 -18.61 -8.98 10.45
N TYR A 410 -18.73 -8.60 11.71
CA TYR A 410 -17.72 -8.68 12.76
C TYR A 410 -18.27 -9.52 13.88
N GLN A 411 -17.44 -10.38 14.45
CA GLN A 411 -17.80 -11.25 15.56
C GLN A 411 -16.62 -11.35 16.53
N ARG A 412 -16.94 -11.39 17.84
CA ARG A 412 -15.98 -11.68 18.89
C ARG A 412 -16.62 -12.61 19.89
N ASP A 413 -16.07 -13.82 20.02
CA ASP A 413 -16.48 -14.86 20.95
C ASP A 413 -15.44 -14.91 22.09
N ILE A 414 -15.89 -14.67 23.35
CA ILE A 414 -14.99 -14.52 24.49
C ILE A 414 -14.99 -15.75 25.38
N TYR A 415 -13.82 -16.23 25.71
CA TYR A 415 -13.57 -17.36 26.61
C TYR A 415 -13.05 -16.91 27.98
N ILE A 416 -12.23 -15.88 28.03
CA ILE A 416 -11.68 -15.28 29.23
C ILE A 416 -11.75 -13.75 29.10
N PRO A 417 -12.28 -13.02 30.09
CA PRO A 417 -12.84 -13.47 31.36
C PRO A 417 -14.19 -14.19 31.18
N TYR A 418 -14.39 -15.19 31.99
CA TYR A 418 -15.60 -16.00 31.95
C TYR A 418 -16.84 -15.18 32.27
N GLY A 419 -17.91 -15.35 31.51
CA GLY A 419 -19.18 -14.61 31.70
C GLY A 419 -19.28 -13.29 30.90
N SER A 420 -18.25 -12.91 30.15
CA SER A 420 -18.37 -11.85 29.14
C SER A 420 -19.30 -12.29 28.02
N LYS A 421 -19.99 -11.32 27.40
CA LYS A 421 -20.93 -11.63 26.31
C LYS A 421 -20.22 -11.55 24.96
N ASP A 422 -20.41 -12.58 24.16
CA ASP A 422 -20.11 -12.53 22.74
C ASP A 422 -20.85 -11.37 22.07
N SER A 423 -20.25 -10.80 21.07
CA SER A 423 -20.89 -9.71 20.33
C SER A 423 -20.60 -9.77 18.84
N SER A 424 -21.56 -9.28 18.08
CA SER A 424 -21.45 -9.16 16.63
C SER A 424 -21.90 -7.80 16.15
N ARG A 425 -21.32 -7.36 15.04
CA ARG A 425 -21.71 -6.12 14.33
C ARG A 425 -21.84 -6.41 12.86
N VAL A 426 -22.86 -5.85 12.21
CA VAL A 426 -23.05 -5.97 10.77
C VAL A 426 -23.25 -4.57 10.20
N TYR A 427 -22.49 -4.27 9.17
CA TYR A 427 -22.56 -3.01 8.44
C TYR A 427 -22.85 -3.26 6.97
N SER A 428 -23.55 -2.33 6.33
CA SER A 428 -23.76 -2.34 4.88
C SER A 428 -23.49 -0.95 4.31
N GLY A 429 -23.04 -0.91 3.06
CA GLY A 429 -22.77 0.33 2.36
C GLY A 429 -23.06 0.23 0.87
N PHE A 430 -23.60 1.30 0.30
CA PHE A 430 -23.77 1.45 -1.13
C PHE A 430 -23.00 2.67 -1.63
N THR A 431 -22.08 2.46 -2.55
CA THR A 431 -21.09 3.45 -3.01
C THR A 431 -21.23 3.69 -4.52
N PRO A 432 -22.13 4.59 -4.97
CA PRO A 432 -22.22 5.01 -6.36
C PRO A 432 -21.13 6.03 -6.70
N LYS A 433 -20.66 6.01 -7.95
CA LYS A 433 -19.76 7.02 -8.51
C LYS A 433 -20.09 7.26 -9.99
N VAL A 434 -19.99 8.52 -10.41
CA VAL A 434 -20.04 8.94 -11.80
C VAL A 434 -18.78 9.72 -12.14
N GLY A 435 -18.23 9.49 -13.33
CA GLY A 435 -17.07 10.18 -13.87
C GLY A 435 -17.25 10.51 -15.34
N VAL A 436 -16.69 11.64 -15.74
CA VAL A 436 -16.67 12.10 -17.12
C VAL A 436 -15.23 12.39 -17.49
N ASN A 437 -14.81 11.90 -18.65
CA ASN A 437 -13.49 12.17 -19.22
C ASN A 437 -13.66 12.80 -20.61
N TYR A 438 -13.12 14.01 -20.81
CA TYR A 438 -13.23 14.75 -22.06
C TYR A 438 -11.85 15.01 -22.63
N LYS A 439 -11.55 14.44 -23.80
CA LYS A 439 -10.29 14.67 -24.50
C LYS A 439 -10.34 16.02 -25.22
N LEU A 440 -9.58 16.98 -24.72
CA LEU A 440 -9.34 18.28 -25.36
C LEU A 440 -8.53 18.08 -26.64
N PHE A 441 -7.50 17.21 -26.55
CA PHE A 441 -6.64 16.72 -27.62
C PHE A 441 -6.48 15.21 -27.47
N PRO A 442 -5.97 14.48 -28.48
CA PRO A 442 -5.76 13.03 -28.34
C PRO A 442 -5.00 12.62 -27.10
N ASP A 443 -4.01 13.42 -26.69
CA ASP A 443 -3.09 13.15 -25.59
C ASP A 443 -3.33 14.06 -24.37
N ILE A 444 -4.42 14.85 -24.31
CA ILE A 444 -4.77 15.71 -23.19
C ILE A 444 -6.25 15.54 -22.84
N ALA A 445 -6.54 15.12 -21.62
CA ALA A 445 -7.89 14.93 -21.12
C ALA A 445 -8.19 15.80 -19.88
N LEU A 446 -9.38 16.37 -19.87
CA LEU A 446 -10.02 16.96 -18.69
C LEU A 446 -10.98 15.92 -18.12
N TYR A 447 -10.94 15.68 -16.81
CA TYR A 447 -11.84 14.75 -16.16
C TYR A 447 -12.46 15.34 -14.90
N THR A 448 -13.65 14.84 -14.58
CA THR A 448 -14.31 15.12 -13.30
C THR A 448 -15.00 13.89 -12.79
N SER A 449 -15.09 13.74 -11.47
CA SER A 449 -15.84 12.65 -10.86
C SER A 449 -16.52 13.08 -9.57
N TYR A 450 -17.66 12.46 -9.28
CA TYR A 450 -18.35 12.56 -7.99
C TYR A 450 -18.80 11.18 -7.52
N GLY A 451 -18.61 10.89 -6.24
CA GLY A 451 -19.04 9.60 -5.68
C GLY A 451 -19.06 9.60 -4.15
N LEU A 452 -19.82 8.67 -3.62
CA LEU A 452 -19.90 8.38 -2.20
C LEU A 452 -18.87 7.31 -1.83
N SER A 453 -18.37 7.33 -0.60
CA SER A 453 -17.59 6.22 -0.04
C SER A 453 -18.02 5.88 1.38
N TYR A 454 -17.82 4.62 1.73
CA TYR A 454 -17.89 4.11 3.10
C TYR A 454 -16.52 3.53 3.47
N ASP A 455 -16.09 3.81 4.70
CA ASP A 455 -14.93 3.17 5.32
C ASP A 455 -15.43 2.48 6.59
N PHE A 456 -15.51 1.15 6.54
CA PHE A 456 -15.97 0.33 7.66
C PHE A 456 -14.89 0.34 8.74
N PRO A 457 -15.26 0.33 10.03
CA PRO A 457 -14.28 0.32 11.12
C PRO A 457 -13.39 -0.91 11.05
N ALA A 458 -12.12 -0.78 11.46
CA ALA A 458 -11.28 -1.94 11.72
C ALA A 458 -11.75 -2.65 12.99
N LEU A 459 -11.43 -3.94 13.10
CA LEU A 459 -11.79 -4.70 14.29
C LEU A 459 -11.16 -4.11 15.56
N SER A 460 -9.94 -3.58 15.45
CA SER A 460 -9.25 -2.85 16.53
C SER A 460 -9.95 -1.56 16.96
N GLU A 461 -10.67 -0.90 16.07
CA GLU A 461 -11.45 0.32 16.36
C GLU A 461 -12.78 0.01 17.06
N LEU A 462 -13.26 -1.24 16.97
CA LEU A 462 -14.49 -1.69 17.60
C LEU A 462 -14.31 -2.15 19.05
N GLU A 463 -13.12 -2.02 19.64
CA GLU A 463 -12.93 -2.31 21.08
C GLU A 463 -13.88 -1.46 21.93
N ASN A 464 -14.69 -2.11 22.77
CA ASN A 464 -15.70 -1.42 23.55
C ASN A 464 -15.11 -0.74 24.78
N ASN A 465 -15.84 0.22 25.34
CA ASN A 465 -15.41 1.03 26.48
C ASN A 465 -16.56 1.29 27.47
N SER A 466 -16.22 1.82 28.65
CA SER A 466 -17.17 2.07 29.73
C SER A 466 -18.18 3.19 29.47
N LEU A 467 -17.95 3.99 28.43
CA LEU A 467 -18.83 5.14 28.07
C LEU A 467 -19.79 4.80 26.93
N SER A 468 -19.71 3.57 26.36
CA SER A 468 -20.61 3.15 25.29
C SER A 468 -22.03 2.94 25.80
N SER A 469 -22.99 2.94 24.88
CA SER A 469 -24.41 2.70 25.19
C SER A 469 -24.68 1.32 25.81
N ASN A 470 -23.79 0.36 25.59
CA ASN A 470 -23.83 -0.96 26.21
C ASN A 470 -22.42 -1.48 26.56
N PRO A 471 -21.89 -1.11 27.75
CA PRO A 471 -20.53 -1.51 28.16
C PRO A 471 -20.35 -3.02 28.37
N SER A 472 -21.42 -3.81 28.43
CA SER A 472 -21.35 -5.26 28.59
C SER A 472 -21.00 -5.99 27.30
N TYR A 473 -21.09 -5.35 26.15
CA TYR A 473 -20.64 -5.91 24.87
C TYR A 473 -19.13 -5.77 24.73
N THR A 474 -18.54 -6.58 23.87
CA THR A 474 -17.11 -6.56 23.61
C THR A 474 -16.75 -5.77 22.35
N LEU A 475 -17.66 -5.71 21.39
CA LEU A 475 -17.59 -4.80 20.26
C LEU A 475 -18.48 -3.59 20.51
N ASN A 476 -17.93 -2.39 20.33
CA ASN A 476 -18.60 -1.12 20.60
C ASN A 476 -19.87 -0.98 19.72
N PRO A 477 -21.05 -0.88 20.33
CA PRO A 477 -22.29 -0.76 19.58
C PRO A 477 -22.50 0.62 18.92
N ASP A 478 -21.75 1.64 19.35
CA ASP A 478 -21.97 3.04 18.98
C ASP A 478 -21.11 3.49 17.80
N ILE A 479 -20.24 2.61 17.26
CA ILE A 479 -19.41 2.94 16.10
C ILE A 479 -20.12 2.57 14.82
N ASP A 480 -20.25 3.55 13.94
CA ASP A 480 -20.77 3.43 12.57
C ASP A 480 -19.67 3.63 11.52
N PRO A 481 -19.87 3.13 10.29
CA PRO A 481 -18.93 3.39 9.19
C PRO A 481 -18.80 4.88 8.90
N GLN A 482 -17.58 5.33 8.68
CA GLN A 482 -17.28 6.66 8.20
C GLN A 482 -17.78 6.81 6.75
N LYS A 483 -18.35 7.99 6.42
CA LYS A 483 -18.91 8.29 5.09
C LYS A 483 -18.22 9.49 4.49
N SER A 484 -18.05 9.52 3.17
CA SER A 484 -17.57 10.73 2.51
C SER A 484 -18.24 10.99 1.16
N ASP A 485 -18.45 12.29 0.89
CA ASP A 485 -18.80 12.85 -0.41
C ASP A 485 -17.50 13.33 -1.08
N ASN A 486 -17.21 12.85 -2.28
CA ASN A 486 -15.94 13.06 -2.94
C ASN A 486 -16.14 13.67 -4.32
N PHE A 487 -15.61 14.87 -4.54
CA PHE A 487 -15.57 15.55 -5.82
C PHE A 487 -14.13 15.73 -6.28
N GLU A 488 -13.88 15.46 -7.54
CA GLU A 488 -12.57 15.62 -8.19
C GLU A 488 -12.72 16.31 -9.56
N LEU A 489 -11.75 17.16 -9.87
CA LEU A 489 -11.58 17.78 -11.18
C LEU A 489 -10.10 17.75 -11.53
N GLY A 490 -9.73 17.25 -12.69
CA GLY A 490 -8.33 17.18 -13.10
C GLY A 490 -8.11 17.32 -14.58
N ILE A 491 -6.88 17.66 -14.93
CA ILE A 491 -6.37 17.67 -16.28
C ILE A 491 -5.07 16.85 -16.32
N LYS A 492 -4.95 15.98 -17.30
CA LYS A 492 -3.78 15.14 -17.49
C LYS A 492 -3.45 14.94 -18.95
N GLY A 493 -2.21 14.62 -19.22
CA GLY A 493 -1.81 14.33 -20.60
C GLY A 493 -0.32 14.39 -20.82
N SER A 494 0.03 14.33 -22.10
CA SER A 494 1.40 14.48 -22.57
C SER A 494 1.47 15.47 -23.73
N ILE A 495 2.57 16.21 -23.78
CA ILE A 495 2.94 17.11 -24.86
C ILE A 495 4.25 16.59 -25.47
N HIS A 496 4.23 16.33 -26.77
CA HIS A 496 5.39 15.87 -27.52
C HIS A 496 5.83 16.96 -28.50
N ASN A 497 7.01 17.52 -28.29
CA ASN A 497 7.60 18.48 -29.21
C ASN A 497 8.71 17.81 -30.01
N ARG A 498 8.38 17.21 -31.15
CA ARG A 498 9.31 16.49 -32.02
C ARG A 498 10.37 17.40 -32.68
N ASN A 499 10.14 18.70 -32.71
CA ASN A 499 11.01 19.67 -33.40
C ASN A 499 11.95 20.42 -32.43
N SER A 500 11.90 20.13 -31.15
CA SER A 500 12.74 20.78 -30.14
C SER A 500 13.78 19.82 -29.59
N GLU A 501 15.00 20.28 -29.40
CA GLU A 501 16.03 19.57 -28.66
C GLU A 501 15.86 19.70 -27.15
N ILE A 502 15.02 20.65 -26.72
CA ILE A 502 14.73 20.96 -25.33
C ILE A 502 13.26 20.63 -25.05
N MET A 503 12.99 19.95 -23.92
CA MET A 503 11.63 19.55 -23.51
C MET A 503 10.91 18.72 -24.58
N LYS A 504 11.56 17.66 -25.07
CA LYS A 504 11.01 16.75 -26.08
C LYS A 504 9.67 16.15 -25.67
N LYS A 505 9.50 15.88 -24.38
CA LYS A 505 8.33 15.21 -23.83
C LYS A 505 8.00 15.77 -22.44
N ILE A 506 6.74 16.10 -22.22
CA ILE A 506 6.22 16.57 -20.92
C ILE A 506 4.97 15.75 -20.60
N PHE A 507 4.96 15.07 -19.45
CA PHE A 507 3.77 14.47 -18.86
C PHE A 507 3.32 15.33 -17.69
N PHE A 508 2.00 15.46 -17.53
CA PHE A 508 1.44 16.19 -16.40
C PHE A 508 0.12 15.56 -15.95
N ASP A 509 -0.12 15.64 -14.66
CA ASP A 509 -1.39 15.37 -13.98
C ASP A 509 -1.60 16.46 -12.94
N VAL A 510 -2.68 17.20 -13.06
CA VAL A 510 -3.08 18.23 -12.09
C VAL A 510 -4.50 17.93 -11.64
N THR A 511 -4.67 17.65 -10.35
CA THR A 511 -5.95 17.24 -9.75
C THR A 511 -6.31 18.12 -8.58
N PHE A 512 -7.46 18.77 -8.66
CA PHE A 512 -8.15 19.39 -7.52
C PHE A 512 -9.14 18.39 -6.93
N PHE A 513 -9.22 18.34 -5.59
CA PHE A 513 -10.21 17.52 -4.89
C PHE A 513 -10.86 18.27 -3.73
N TYR A 514 -12.13 17.95 -3.50
CA TYR A 514 -12.92 18.40 -2.36
C TYR A 514 -13.66 17.21 -1.75
N TYR A 515 -13.38 16.91 -0.48
CA TYR A 515 -14.01 15.81 0.24
C TYR A 515 -14.68 16.33 1.51
N LYS A 516 -15.90 15.86 1.75
CA LYS A 516 -16.63 16.08 3.00
C LYS A 516 -16.83 14.74 3.69
N ILE A 517 -16.29 14.61 4.89
CA ILE A 517 -16.36 13.39 5.67
C ILE A 517 -17.34 13.60 6.82
N THR A 518 -18.16 12.61 7.08
CA THR A 518 -19.11 12.56 8.21
C THR A 518 -18.91 11.25 8.97
N ASP A 519 -19.25 11.27 10.24
CA ASP A 519 -19.09 10.13 11.14
C ASP A 519 -17.63 9.64 11.20
N GLU A 520 -16.67 10.59 11.12
CA GLU A 520 -15.24 10.25 11.13
C GLU A 520 -14.89 9.58 12.45
N ILE A 521 -14.23 8.40 12.32
CA ILE A 521 -13.78 7.59 13.45
C ILE A 521 -12.52 8.23 14.00
N VAL A 522 -12.56 8.68 15.24
CA VAL A 522 -11.46 9.38 15.91
C VAL A 522 -11.06 8.69 17.20
N PRO A 523 -9.75 8.63 17.50
CA PRO A 523 -9.27 8.07 18.77
C PRO A 523 -9.56 9.01 19.94
N PHE A 524 -9.85 8.45 21.11
CA PHE A 524 -9.90 9.15 22.40
C PHE A 524 -9.39 8.22 23.51
N ILE A 525 -9.06 8.80 24.67
CA ILE A 525 -8.37 8.07 25.73
C ILE A 525 -9.25 7.99 26.98
N ILE A 526 -9.38 6.77 27.52
CA ILE A 526 -9.95 6.48 28.85
C ILE A 526 -8.93 5.66 29.63
N ASN A 527 -8.54 6.10 30.82
CA ASN A 527 -7.62 5.37 31.70
C ASN A 527 -6.34 4.89 30.96
N GLN A 528 -5.74 5.80 30.17
CA GLN A 528 -4.51 5.57 29.41
C GLN A 528 -4.63 4.57 28.24
N LYS A 529 -5.85 4.10 27.94
CA LYS A 529 -6.14 3.20 26.81
C LYS A 529 -6.87 3.97 25.71
N THR A 530 -6.45 3.73 24.48
CA THR A 530 -7.07 4.32 23.28
C THR A 530 -8.32 3.55 22.88
N PHE A 531 -9.40 4.27 22.72
CA PHE A 531 -10.67 3.82 22.16
C PHE A 531 -11.06 4.71 20.97
N PHE A 532 -12.12 4.34 20.25
CA PHE A 532 -12.59 5.08 19.08
C PHE A 532 -14.06 5.44 19.19
N ARG A 533 -14.46 6.48 18.46
CA ARG A 533 -15.86 6.92 18.34
C ARG A 533 -16.07 7.74 17.07
N ASN A 534 -17.30 7.81 16.59
CA ASN A 534 -17.70 8.76 15.54
C ASN A 534 -17.92 10.15 16.18
N ALA A 535 -17.04 11.10 15.94
CA ALA A 535 -17.14 12.41 16.58
C ALA A 535 -16.86 13.60 15.65
N ALA A 536 -16.17 13.40 14.52
CA ALA A 536 -15.75 14.50 13.67
C ALA A 536 -16.49 14.54 12.33
N LYS A 537 -16.69 15.77 11.84
CA LYS A 537 -16.96 16.06 10.42
C LYS A 537 -15.79 16.86 9.90
N THR A 538 -15.27 16.46 8.75
CA THR A 538 -14.04 17.01 8.19
C THR A 538 -14.26 17.49 6.77
N LYS A 539 -13.63 18.61 6.41
CA LYS A 539 -13.52 19.10 5.04
C LYS A 539 -12.06 19.00 4.60
N ARG A 540 -11.84 18.31 3.49
CA ARG A 540 -10.51 18.14 2.88
C ARG A 540 -10.50 18.75 1.49
N ILE A 541 -9.65 19.77 1.32
CA ILE A 541 -9.44 20.45 0.04
C ILE A 541 -7.96 20.30 -0.31
N GLY A 542 -7.65 19.94 -1.54
CA GLY A 542 -6.28 19.83 -1.98
C GLY A 542 -6.08 19.99 -3.48
N LEU A 543 -4.81 20.22 -3.82
CA LEU A 543 -4.30 20.26 -5.18
C LEU A 543 -3.08 19.35 -5.27
N GLU A 544 -3.10 18.47 -6.24
CA GLU A 544 -1.99 17.58 -6.57
C GLU A 544 -1.49 17.95 -7.97
N THR A 545 -0.17 18.03 -8.14
CA THR A 545 0.47 18.30 -9.43
C THR A 545 1.66 17.39 -9.59
N GLY A 546 1.71 16.65 -10.66
CA GLY A 546 2.86 15.85 -11.09
C GLY A 546 3.28 16.30 -12.50
N ILE A 547 4.56 16.62 -12.68
CA ILE A 547 5.14 16.97 -13.97
C ILE A 547 6.41 16.14 -14.14
N LYS A 548 6.48 15.38 -15.24
CA LYS A 548 7.65 14.61 -15.65
C LYS A 548 8.08 15.06 -17.04
N THR A 549 9.33 15.41 -17.24
CA THR A 549 9.84 15.95 -18.50
C THR A 549 11.25 15.46 -18.79
N GLU A 550 11.58 15.43 -20.07
CA GLU A 550 12.93 15.21 -20.58
C GLU A 550 13.48 16.55 -21.12
N PRO A 551 14.05 17.42 -20.23
CA PRO A 551 14.52 18.73 -20.64
C PRO A 551 15.68 18.69 -21.62
N PHE A 552 16.53 17.67 -21.52
CA PHE A 552 17.67 17.41 -22.41
C PHE A 552 17.76 15.90 -22.65
N GLU A 553 18.54 15.50 -23.63
CA GLU A 553 18.87 14.10 -23.87
C GLU A 553 19.53 13.48 -22.63
N HIS A 554 19.13 12.26 -22.28
CA HIS A 554 19.59 11.54 -21.08
C HIS A 554 19.19 12.13 -19.72
N VAL A 555 18.46 13.26 -19.69
CA VAL A 555 18.02 13.90 -18.45
C VAL A 555 16.51 13.77 -18.31
N GLU A 556 16.06 13.12 -17.26
CA GLU A 556 14.65 13.07 -16.85
C GLU A 556 14.48 13.86 -15.54
N MET A 557 13.50 14.73 -15.50
CA MET A 557 13.17 15.56 -14.34
C MET A 557 11.71 15.36 -13.96
N THR A 558 11.46 15.09 -12.68
CA THR A 558 10.11 15.00 -12.11
C THR A 558 9.94 16.02 -11.00
N VAL A 559 8.82 16.74 -11.03
CA VAL A 559 8.43 17.68 -9.96
C VAL A 559 7.02 17.34 -9.52
N ASN A 560 6.87 17.01 -8.25
CA ASN A 560 5.57 16.74 -7.64
C ASN A 560 5.29 17.79 -6.56
N TYR A 561 4.06 18.29 -6.55
CA TYR A 561 3.60 19.22 -5.53
C TYR A 561 2.23 18.82 -5.03
N THR A 562 2.07 18.82 -3.72
CA THR A 562 0.80 18.57 -3.06
C THR A 562 0.51 19.70 -2.07
N TYR A 563 -0.67 20.27 -2.22
CA TYR A 563 -1.25 21.20 -1.25
C TYR A 563 -2.44 20.57 -0.56
N THR A 564 -2.51 20.67 0.77
CA THR A 564 -3.61 20.16 1.59
C THR A 564 -4.14 21.23 2.54
N ASN A 565 -5.46 21.29 2.67
CA ASN A 565 -6.15 22.11 3.65
C ASN A 565 -7.29 21.28 4.26
N PHE A 566 -6.93 20.48 5.28
CA PHE A 566 -7.82 19.52 5.93
C PHE A 566 -8.17 20.05 7.32
N LYS A 567 -9.47 20.28 7.57
CA LYS A 567 -9.97 20.89 8.80
C LYS A 567 -11.22 20.21 9.30
N TYR A 568 -11.38 20.20 10.61
CA TYR A 568 -12.64 19.83 11.22
C TYR A 568 -13.70 20.88 10.91
N ASP A 569 -14.82 20.44 10.36
CA ASP A 569 -16.03 21.26 10.21
C ASP A 569 -16.81 21.31 11.53
N SER A 570 -16.83 20.18 12.24
CA SER A 570 -17.28 20.07 13.62
C SER A 570 -16.58 18.91 14.33
N TYR A 571 -16.11 19.14 15.55
CA TYR A 571 -15.51 18.10 16.37
C TYR A 571 -15.52 18.51 17.83
N THR A 572 -16.47 17.99 18.59
CA THR A 572 -16.54 18.16 20.04
C THR A 572 -16.08 16.90 20.72
N THR A 573 -15.16 17.01 21.67
CA THR A 573 -14.62 15.89 22.44
C THR A 573 -14.67 16.17 23.93
N THR A 574 -14.64 15.10 24.71
CA THR A 574 -14.58 15.15 26.16
C THR A 574 -13.19 14.71 26.61
N ILE A 575 -12.50 15.55 27.34
CA ILE A 575 -11.21 15.24 27.95
C ILE A 575 -11.41 14.99 29.43
N SER A 576 -11.03 13.80 29.89
CA SER A 576 -11.02 13.46 31.31
C SER A 576 -9.66 13.82 31.89
N SER A 577 -9.66 14.66 32.94
CA SER A 577 -8.47 15.01 33.71
C SER A 577 -8.67 14.58 35.18
N PRO A 578 -7.62 14.51 36.00
CA PRO A 578 -7.73 14.24 37.43
C PRO A 578 -8.65 15.25 38.19
N THR A 579 -8.82 16.43 37.60
CA THR A 579 -9.65 17.52 38.18
C THR A 579 -11.07 17.56 37.66
N GLY A 580 -11.45 16.68 36.72
CA GLY A 580 -12.79 16.61 36.13
C GLY A 580 -12.81 16.39 34.64
N THR A 581 -13.98 16.44 34.07
CA THR A 581 -14.22 16.24 32.64
C THR A 581 -14.53 17.59 32.00
N THR A 582 -13.76 17.97 30.98
CA THR A 582 -13.99 19.20 30.19
C THR A 582 -14.43 18.84 28.77
N MET A 583 -15.30 19.66 28.21
CA MET A 583 -15.73 19.57 26.82
C MET A 583 -14.86 20.52 25.99
N GLU A 584 -14.22 19.99 24.97
CA GLU A 584 -13.37 20.76 24.05
C GLU A 584 -13.99 20.75 22.66
N ASP A 585 -13.96 21.90 21.98
CA ASP A 585 -14.40 22.05 20.58
C ASP A 585 -13.18 22.32 19.70
N TYR A 586 -12.96 21.43 18.74
CA TYR A 586 -11.85 21.49 17.77
C TYR A 586 -12.30 21.95 16.37
N ALA A 587 -13.54 22.46 16.22
CA ALA A 587 -14.01 23.00 14.95
C ALA A 587 -13.05 24.08 14.40
N GLY A 588 -12.70 23.98 13.12
CA GLY A 588 -11.72 24.86 12.47
C GLY A 588 -10.26 24.45 12.62
N ASN A 589 -9.90 23.54 13.53
CA ASN A 589 -8.56 23.01 13.68
C ASN A 589 -8.16 22.16 12.46
N TYR A 590 -6.85 22.07 12.20
CA TYR A 590 -6.29 21.21 11.18
C TYR A 590 -6.20 19.77 11.65
N GLU A 591 -6.40 18.81 10.75
CA GLU A 591 -6.10 17.41 11.02
C GLU A 591 -4.61 17.23 11.33
N PRO A 592 -4.26 16.48 12.39
CA PRO A 592 -2.87 16.21 12.75
C PRO A 592 -2.20 15.25 11.76
N SER A 593 -0.86 15.29 11.73
CA SER A 593 -0.03 14.47 10.84
C SER A 593 -0.28 14.69 9.34
N VAL A 594 -0.84 15.85 8.97
CA VAL A 594 -1.07 16.27 7.59
C VAL A 594 -0.21 17.49 7.29
N PRO A 595 0.86 17.35 6.49
CA PRO A 595 1.66 18.49 6.05
C PRO A 595 0.87 19.32 5.03
N LYS A 596 0.89 20.64 5.17
CA LYS A 596 0.18 21.55 4.27
C LYS A 596 0.78 21.60 2.86
N HIS A 597 2.08 21.43 2.74
CA HIS A 597 2.82 21.40 1.49
C HIS A 597 3.80 20.24 1.47
N ILE A 598 3.80 19.49 0.39
CA ILE A 598 4.79 18.46 0.04
C ILE A 598 5.32 18.82 -1.33
N VAL A 599 6.64 18.83 -1.49
CA VAL A 599 7.33 18.99 -2.78
C VAL A 599 8.35 17.88 -2.92
N ASN A 600 8.29 17.16 -4.03
CA ASN A 600 9.32 16.20 -4.43
C ASN A 600 9.97 16.68 -5.71
N PHE A 601 11.27 16.60 -5.80
CA PHE A 601 12.06 16.88 -6.99
C PHE A 601 13.00 15.73 -7.26
N ILE A 602 12.95 15.16 -8.46
CA ILE A 602 13.78 14.05 -8.89
C ILE A 602 14.48 14.43 -10.18
N LEU A 603 15.78 14.19 -10.23
CA LEU A 603 16.62 14.34 -11.40
C LEU A 603 17.32 13.02 -11.68
N ASN A 604 17.04 12.44 -12.84
CA ASN A 604 17.70 11.26 -13.36
C ASN A 604 18.57 11.66 -14.55
N TYR A 605 19.82 11.25 -14.53
CA TYR A 605 20.75 11.34 -15.66
C TYR A 605 21.22 9.94 -16.02
N GLU A 606 20.81 9.44 -17.18
CA GLU A 606 21.19 8.11 -17.69
C GLU A 606 22.06 8.28 -18.92
N LEU A 607 23.28 7.78 -18.84
CA LEU A 607 24.28 7.83 -19.91
C LEU A 607 24.48 6.42 -20.48
N GLU A 608 24.10 6.23 -21.73
CA GLU A 608 24.44 5.04 -22.50
C GLU A 608 25.88 5.18 -23.02
N MET A 609 26.82 4.46 -22.40
CA MET A 609 28.25 4.51 -22.77
C MET A 609 28.57 3.58 -23.94
N SER A 610 27.83 2.47 -24.07
CA SER A 610 27.85 1.51 -25.20
C SER A 610 26.56 0.68 -25.18
N GLU A 611 26.37 -0.21 -26.17
CA GLU A 611 25.23 -1.14 -26.23
C GLU A 611 25.06 -1.96 -24.95
N ASP A 612 26.18 -2.33 -24.30
CA ASP A 612 26.20 -3.18 -23.10
C ASP A 612 26.30 -2.40 -21.79
N PHE A 613 26.73 -1.12 -21.81
CA PHE A 613 27.04 -0.34 -20.61
C PHE A 613 26.22 0.93 -20.51
N SER A 614 25.57 1.13 -19.35
CA SER A 614 25.00 2.43 -18.98
C SER A 614 25.35 2.84 -17.55
N ALA A 615 25.37 4.14 -17.33
CA ALA A 615 25.55 4.75 -16.03
C ALA A 615 24.33 5.59 -15.68
N LEU A 616 23.93 5.59 -14.40
CA LEU A 616 22.84 6.39 -13.87
C LEU A 616 23.37 7.27 -12.76
N PHE A 617 22.90 8.51 -12.73
CA PHE A 617 22.98 9.40 -11.58
C PHE A 617 21.58 9.85 -11.23
N LEU A 618 21.17 9.65 -9.96
CA LEU A 618 19.89 10.08 -9.42
C LEU A 618 20.12 11.04 -8.28
N TRP A 619 19.36 12.13 -8.28
CA TRP A 619 19.23 13.06 -7.16
C TRP A 619 17.75 13.29 -6.90
N ASP A 620 17.30 13.02 -5.69
CA ASP A 620 15.96 13.35 -5.23
C ASP A 620 16.00 14.24 -4.01
N CYS A 621 14.99 15.09 -3.86
CA CYS A 621 14.84 16.01 -2.75
C CYS A 621 13.37 16.14 -2.35
N ASP A 622 13.14 16.08 -1.05
CA ASP A 622 11.82 16.20 -0.46
C ASP A 622 11.74 17.39 0.50
N TYR A 623 10.69 18.20 0.33
CA TYR A 623 10.29 19.20 1.31
C TYR A 623 8.92 18.87 1.87
N ILE A 624 8.85 18.71 3.18
CA ILE A 624 7.62 18.50 3.93
C ILE A 624 7.43 19.66 4.90
N SER A 625 6.28 20.35 4.80
CA SER A 625 5.97 21.45 5.71
C SER A 625 5.66 20.96 7.11
N LYS A 626 5.66 21.88 8.09
CA LYS A 626 5.24 21.60 9.47
C LYS A 626 3.83 21.04 9.52
N MET A 627 3.56 20.20 10.53
CA MET A 627 2.26 19.59 10.76
C MET A 627 1.93 19.54 12.25
N TYR A 628 0.64 19.57 12.60
CA TYR A 628 0.20 19.40 13.98
C TYR A 628 0.34 17.94 14.41
N VAL A 629 0.54 17.72 15.73
CA VAL A 629 0.69 16.38 16.30
C VAL A 629 -0.55 15.88 17.03
N ASN A 630 -1.50 16.79 17.30
CA ASN A 630 -2.75 16.47 17.97
C ASN A 630 -3.94 17.29 17.44
N ASP A 631 -5.15 16.83 17.71
CA ASP A 631 -6.41 17.45 17.28
C ASP A 631 -6.63 18.84 17.87
N ALA A 632 -6.11 19.11 19.07
CA ALA A 632 -6.15 20.42 19.71
C ALA A 632 -5.29 21.48 18.99
N ASN A 633 -4.43 21.08 18.08
CA ASN A 633 -3.44 21.94 17.40
C ASN A 633 -2.50 22.68 18.38
N SER A 634 -2.28 22.11 19.57
CA SER A 634 -1.49 22.73 20.62
C SER A 634 0.02 22.62 20.36
N GLU A 635 0.47 21.65 19.55
CA GLU A 635 1.88 21.42 19.25
C GLU A 635 2.08 21.06 17.78
N GLN A 636 3.27 21.38 17.24
CA GLN A 636 3.64 21.16 15.85
C GLN A 636 4.99 20.46 15.73
N SER A 637 5.06 19.47 14.84
CA SER A 637 6.32 18.97 14.31
C SER A 637 6.89 19.96 13.29
N ALA A 638 8.19 20.25 13.37
CA ALA A 638 8.87 21.12 12.43
C ALA A 638 8.84 20.54 11.00
N GLY A 639 8.75 21.42 10.00
CA GLY A 639 8.97 21.03 8.61
C GLY A 639 10.44 20.68 8.36
N TYR A 640 10.67 19.89 7.31
CA TYR A 640 12.00 19.43 6.99
C TYR A 640 12.22 19.34 5.47
N PHE A 641 13.49 19.39 5.11
CA PHE A 641 14.00 19.15 3.77
C PHE A 641 15.15 18.15 3.88
N TYR A 642 15.13 17.12 3.05
CA TYR A 642 16.23 16.17 2.90
C TYR A 642 16.42 15.84 1.43
N GLY A 643 17.56 15.28 1.11
CA GLY A 643 17.86 14.83 -0.25
C GLY A 643 18.65 13.54 -0.24
N ASN A 644 18.53 12.78 -1.30
CA ASN A 644 19.22 11.53 -1.52
C ASN A 644 19.97 11.61 -2.86
N VAL A 645 21.08 10.91 -2.95
CA VAL A 645 21.86 10.76 -4.19
C VAL A 645 22.19 9.31 -4.41
N MET A 646 22.25 8.90 -5.68
CA MET A 646 22.65 7.57 -6.06
C MET A 646 23.38 7.59 -7.40
N ALA A 647 24.42 6.77 -7.51
CA ALA A 647 25.11 6.48 -8.77
C ALA A 647 25.03 4.99 -9.03
N GLY A 648 24.75 4.60 -10.26
CA GLY A 648 24.63 3.21 -10.67
C GLY A 648 25.30 2.93 -11.98
N LEU A 649 25.72 1.69 -12.16
CA LEU A 649 26.30 1.15 -13.40
C LEU A 649 25.52 -0.10 -13.78
N THR A 650 25.22 -0.27 -15.07
CA THR A 650 24.71 -1.51 -15.61
C THR A 650 25.63 -2.03 -16.69
N PHE A 651 25.78 -3.34 -16.67
CA PHE A 651 26.33 -4.10 -17.78
C PHE A 651 25.31 -5.19 -18.15
N SER A 652 25.01 -5.36 -19.42
CA SER A 652 24.10 -6.41 -19.88
C SER A 652 24.50 -6.86 -21.29
N ASN A 653 24.83 -8.13 -21.42
CA ASN A 653 24.98 -8.78 -22.72
C ASN A 653 24.00 -9.95 -22.84
N GLU A 654 24.18 -10.78 -23.87
CA GLU A 654 23.31 -11.93 -24.15
C GLU A 654 23.18 -12.89 -22.94
N TYR A 655 24.26 -13.13 -22.17
CA TYR A 655 24.29 -14.14 -21.10
C TYR A 655 24.32 -13.54 -19.69
N PHE A 656 24.87 -12.33 -19.53
CA PHE A 656 25.15 -11.76 -18.22
C PHE A 656 24.51 -10.38 -18.07
N GLY A 657 23.96 -10.13 -16.90
CA GLY A 657 23.52 -8.82 -16.47
C GLY A 657 24.12 -8.47 -15.10
N THR A 658 24.61 -7.26 -14.97
CA THR A 658 25.13 -6.74 -13.70
C THR A 658 24.51 -5.37 -13.45
N VAL A 659 23.99 -5.16 -12.23
CA VAL A 659 23.57 -3.85 -11.74
C VAL A 659 24.33 -3.58 -10.46
N PHE A 660 25.15 -2.54 -10.47
CA PHE A 660 25.89 -2.04 -9.30
C PHE A 660 25.43 -0.63 -8.99
N TYR A 661 25.24 -0.30 -7.71
CA TYR A 661 24.92 1.07 -7.30
C TYR A 661 25.43 1.39 -5.91
N LEU A 662 25.69 2.68 -5.69
CA LEU A 662 26.00 3.28 -4.39
C LEU A 662 25.10 4.48 -4.19
N GLY A 663 24.54 4.60 -2.99
CA GLY A 663 23.64 5.68 -2.64
C GLY A 663 23.90 6.25 -1.25
N ALA A 664 23.49 7.48 -1.06
CA ALA A 664 23.46 8.13 0.23
C ALA A 664 22.10 8.80 0.44
N GLY A 665 21.38 8.36 1.46
CA GLY A 665 20.12 8.95 1.89
C GLY A 665 20.34 10.03 2.94
N ASN A 666 19.42 11.02 2.98
CA ASN A 666 19.48 12.17 3.88
C ASN A 666 20.88 12.79 3.94
N ILE A 667 21.40 13.20 2.76
CA ILE A 667 22.78 13.71 2.63
C ILE A 667 23.07 14.92 3.50
N PHE A 668 22.03 15.70 3.86
CA PHE A 668 22.13 16.87 4.72
C PHE A 668 22.12 16.52 6.22
N ASP A 669 21.96 15.26 6.56
CA ASP A 669 21.88 14.75 7.94
C ASP A 669 20.80 15.46 8.77
N LYS A 670 19.67 15.74 8.13
CA LYS A 670 18.55 16.44 8.76
C LYS A 670 17.90 15.55 9.82
N ARG A 671 17.79 16.04 11.04
CA ARG A 671 16.96 15.43 12.08
C ARG A 671 15.51 15.83 11.88
N TYR A 672 14.61 14.86 11.82
CA TYR A 672 13.18 15.09 11.59
C TYR A 672 12.34 13.97 12.21
N ALA A 673 11.06 14.27 12.47
CA ALA A 673 10.11 13.24 12.86
C ALA A 673 9.64 12.47 11.61
N GLY A 674 10.01 11.20 11.51
CA GLY A 674 9.62 10.31 10.43
C GLY A 674 8.19 9.79 10.57
N PHE A 675 7.68 9.74 11.82
CA PHE A 675 6.32 9.35 12.14
C PHE A 675 5.78 10.24 13.29
N ILE A 676 4.50 10.57 13.21
CA ILE A 676 3.78 11.28 14.27
C ILE A 676 2.78 10.33 14.93
N ASN A 677 2.99 10.03 16.20
CA ASN A 677 2.02 9.31 17.03
C ASN A 677 0.94 10.30 17.48
N ILE A 678 -0.20 10.30 16.78
CA ILE A 678 -1.25 11.31 16.95
C ILE A 678 -1.95 11.16 18.30
N ASN A 679 -2.18 12.27 18.99
CA ASN A 679 -2.98 12.33 20.23
C ASN A 679 -2.44 11.48 21.38
N ASP A 680 -1.14 11.21 21.43
CA ASP A 680 -0.56 10.46 22.54
C ASP A 680 -0.82 11.15 23.90
N PHE A 681 -1.27 10.39 24.89
CA PHE A 681 -1.68 10.94 26.20
C PHE A 681 -0.52 11.54 26.98
N TYR A 682 0.69 10.98 26.80
CA TYR A 682 1.89 11.43 27.52
C TYR A 682 2.71 12.47 26.75
N GLY A 683 2.17 12.97 25.59
CA GLY A 683 2.91 13.89 24.73
C GLY A 683 4.05 13.23 23.95
N ARG A 684 4.03 11.90 23.81
CA ARG A 684 5.02 11.13 23.05
C ARG A 684 4.60 11.05 21.58
N TYR A 685 4.82 12.14 20.88
CA TYR A 685 4.36 12.28 19.49
C TYR A 685 5.41 11.90 18.46
N TYR A 686 6.71 11.88 18.82
CA TYR A 686 7.80 11.91 17.86
C TYR A 686 8.49 10.56 17.70
N GLU A 687 8.59 10.09 16.48
CA GLU A 687 9.48 8.99 16.11
C GLU A 687 10.46 9.48 15.06
N THR A 688 11.75 9.19 15.27
CA THR A 688 12.86 9.74 14.49
C THR A 688 12.86 9.16 13.08
N GLY A 689 13.00 10.04 12.08
CA GLY A 689 13.28 9.65 10.69
C GLY A 689 14.71 9.15 10.50
N GLU A 690 14.96 8.48 9.39
CA GLU A 690 16.26 7.90 9.06
C GLU A 690 17.35 8.98 8.98
N PRO A 691 18.47 8.86 9.73
CA PRO A 691 19.60 9.78 9.62
C PRO A 691 20.38 9.52 8.34
N ARG A 692 21.48 10.27 8.10
CA ARG A 692 22.34 10.05 6.93
C ARG A 692 22.75 8.59 6.83
N ASN A 693 22.36 7.95 5.76
CA ASN A 693 22.58 6.56 5.45
C ASN A 693 23.41 6.41 4.17
N ILE A 694 24.33 5.46 4.14
CA ILE A 694 25.09 5.08 2.95
C ILE A 694 24.79 3.61 2.70
N TYR A 695 24.46 3.29 1.47
CA TYR A 695 24.12 1.93 1.05
C TYR A 695 24.67 1.64 -0.35
N GLY A 696 24.78 0.36 -0.66
CA GLY A 696 25.13 -0.09 -2.01
C GLY A 696 24.53 -1.45 -2.31
N GLY A 697 24.45 -1.77 -3.58
CA GLY A 697 23.90 -3.04 -4.04
C GLY A 697 24.60 -3.57 -5.27
N LEU A 698 24.59 -4.89 -5.38
CA LEU A 698 25.11 -5.64 -6.51
C LEU A 698 24.12 -6.75 -6.89
N ASN A 699 23.59 -6.67 -8.10
CA ASN A 699 22.80 -7.75 -8.70
C ASN A 699 23.58 -8.37 -9.83
N LEU A 700 23.72 -9.69 -9.80
CA LEU A 700 24.39 -10.49 -10.82
C LEU A 700 23.39 -11.46 -11.43
N SER A 701 23.15 -11.34 -12.72
CA SER A 701 22.19 -12.16 -13.47
C SER A 701 22.91 -13.00 -14.51
N TYR A 702 22.51 -14.26 -14.62
CA TYR A 702 22.85 -15.14 -15.72
C TYR A 702 21.59 -15.53 -16.47
N LYS A 703 21.63 -15.37 -17.79
CA LYS A 703 20.55 -15.69 -18.73
C LYS A 703 20.89 -16.94 -19.50
N PHE A 704 19.93 -17.83 -19.79
CA PHE A 704 20.15 -19.09 -20.46
C PHE A 704 18.93 -19.63 -21.21
#